data_ce666b789f663d7e8ce6fa9ff85a75ad
#
_entry.id   ce666b789f663d7e8ce6fa9ff85a75ad
#
_cell.length_a   1.000
_cell.length_b   1.000
_cell.length_c   1.000
_cell.angle_alpha   90.00
_cell.angle_beta   90.00
_cell.angle_gamma   90.00
#
_symmetry.space_group_name_H-M   'P 1'
#
loop_
_entity.id
_entity.type
_entity.pdbx_description
1 polymer ?
#
loop_
_entity_poly.entity_id
_entity_poly.type
_entity_poly.pdbx_seq_one_letter_code
_entity_poly.pdbx_strand_id
1 'polypeptide(L)'
;MVTRSRMHAASVLTWFQLFALATILLIPMSPATAQQPPRLGENSIAEVVAAMTVEEKVKVLVGMGFIMNVPTPPQAEAEEAPGFSMLPPMDPDDAKVPEKVPGAAGRTHAIARLGIPSLTLADGPAGVRIAPVREGDPDRTYHATAFPVATLVASSWDTALVRAVGKAFGNELREYGADILLAPGMNIHRNPLGGRNFEYYSEDPLLSGSVAAAFVDGVQSEGVGTSIKHFAANNQEFNRMQLNTLVSERVLREIYLRGFEIAVRTSQPWTVMSSYNLINGTWAPESRELLTTILRDEWGFEGFVMTDWFGGNDAVAMMKAGNDVLMPGTVPQTDAILEAVANGTLSEAQLDENVERVLRIVLQSPSFKQYAYSDQPDLAAHAEIARHAATQGMVLLKNEDRALPLPPASTLALFGNASYELIVGGTGSGEVNEAYVVSLDTGVEAAGYVVEASLRDEYRNFIADQKAQRPAPMPFFPTPPVPEMAVTADSLTQLSRAADVAVITIGRNSGEFTDRQVEDDFNLSDTEHALIGEISTAFHAAGKKVIVVMNVAGVLEVASWRDHADAILVAWQPGQEGGNAIADVLSGAVNPSGRLPMTFPMAYDDVPSVDNFPGEVLPGNEPEAGPSLFGVPSEVRYEEGIYVGYRYYNTFGVEPACPFGYGLSYTKFDYSNLKLSATQFDGEITVTVTVGNTGEIAGREVVQLYVRAPGEALDKPESELRAFTKTGLLQPGESETVTLTLTGRDLTSFDTVRAAWIAEAGSYTVKIGASALDIRQTATFDVPQELVVEQAHNVLVPQAPINELTGRRR
;
A
#
# COMPACT_ATOMS: atom_id res chain seq x y z
N MET A 1 -11.89 115.80 -31.94
CA MET A 1 -12.59 115.05 -32.93
C MET A 1 -11.98 113.67 -33.11
N VAL A 2 -12.78 112.80 -32.78
CA VAL A 2 -12.88 111.42 -33.26
C VAL A 2 -12.01 110.34 -32.55
N THR A 3 -12.60 109.73 -31.57
CA THR A 3 -12.63 108.46 -31.06
C THR A 3 -12.79 107.35 -32.13
N ARG A 4 -12.01 106.34 -32.19
CA ARG A 4 -12.37 104.94 -32.48
C ARG A 4 -11.10 104.11 -32.75
N SER A 5 -10.82 103.20 -31.89
CA SER A 5 -10.29 101.97 -32.22
C SER A 5 -9.49 101.34 -31.03
N ARG A 6 -10.22 100.89 -30.06
CA ARG A 6 -9.62 99.94 -29.06
C ARG A 6 -10.69 98.98 -28.53
N MET A 7 -11.30 98.15 -29.44
CA MET A 7 -12.26 97.19 -28.98
C MET A 7 -12.29 95.84 -29.81
N HIS A 8 -11.26 95.54 -30.50
CA HIS A 8 -11.21 94.28 -31.26
C HIS A 8 -9.99 93.33 -30.96
N ALA A 9 -9.13 93.70 -30.07
CA ALA A 9 -7.95 92.82 -29.75
C ALA A 9 -8.16 91.86 -28.55
N ALA A 10 -9.21 92.06 -27.71
CA ALA A 10 -9.40 91.24 -26.48
C ALA A 10 -10.28 90.01 -26.71
N SER A 11 -11.13 90.00 -27.79
CA SER A 11 -12.03 88.82 -28.03
C SER A 11 -11.37 87.67 -28.84
N VAL A 12 -10.31 87.96 -29.56
CA VAL A 12 -9.62 86.94 -30.37
C VAL A 12 -8.65 86.09 -29.48
N LEU A 13 -8.08 86.69 -28.42
CA LEU A 13 -7.16 85.91 -27.51
C LEU A 13 -7.90 84.95 -26.57
N THR A 14 -9.17 85.27 -26.23
CA THR A 14 -10.00 84.41 -25.36
C THR A 14 -10.49 83.17 -26.11
N TRP A 15 -10.73 83.25 -27.39
CA TRP A 15 -11.13 82.08 -28.19
C TRP A 15 -9.95 81.17 -28.51
N PHE A 16 -8.72 81.58 -28.61
CA PHE A 16 -7.54 80.75 -28.82
C PHE A 16 -7.13 79.99 -27.54
N GLN A 17 -7.35 80.59 -26.35
CA GLN A 17 -7.09 79.93 -25.08
C GLN A 17 -8.12 78.82 -24.76
N LEU A 18 -9.39 79.03 -25.16
CA LEU A 18 -10.44 77.94 -25.01
C LEU A 18 -10.25 76.80 -26.01
N PHE A 19 -9.70 77.04 -27.20
CA PHE A 19 -9.41 75.99 -28.17
C PHE A 19 -8.13 75.19 -27.80
N ALA A 20 -7.16 75.79 -27.18
CA ALA A 20 -5.95 75.07 -26.68
C ALA A 20 -6.26 74.24 -25.44
N LEU A 21 -7.19 74.58 -24.56
CA LEU A 21 -7.62 73.78 -23.41
C LEU A 21 -8.55 72.63 -23.80
N ALA A 22 -9.33 72.77 -24.89
CA ALA A 22 -10.17 71.64 -25.37
C ALA A 22 -9.40 70.56 -26.14
N THR A 23 -8.24 70.90 -26.69
CA THR A 23 -7.40 69.98 -27.43
C THR A 23 -6.49 69.20 -26.51
N ILE A 24 -6.25 69.57 -25.23
CA ILE A 24 -5.44 68.79 -24.23
C ILE A 24 -6.34 67.83 -23.48
N LEU A 25 -7.65 67.89 -23.54
CA LEU A 25 -8.57 66.99 -22.84
C LEU A 25 -9.06 65.79 -23.71
N LEU A 26 -8.54 65.64 -24.93
CA LEU A 26 -8.80 64.49 -25.80
C LEU A 26 -7.49 63.74 -26.05
N ILE A 27 -6.71 63.41 -24.97
CA ILE A 27 -5.84 62.23 -24.99
C ILE A 27 -6.78 61.05 -25.00
N PRO A 28 -6.81 60.23 -26.05
CA PRO A 28 -7.53 58.98 -25.98
C PRO A 28 -6.90 58.22 -24.80
N MET A 29 -7.62 58.06 -23.70
CA MET A 29 -7.33 56.97 -22.78
C MET A 29 -7.35 55.73 -23.67
N SER A 30 -6.18 55.22 -24.05
CA SER A 30 -6.06 53.85 -24.57
C SER A 30 -6.86 52.97 -23.62
N PRO A 31 -7.82 52.16 -24.11
CA PRO A 31 -8.47 51.24 -23.24
C PRO A 31 -7.33 50.50 -22.56
N ALA A 32 -7.29 50.52 -21.24
CA ALA A 32 -6.39 49.64 -20.48
C ALA A 32 -6.65 48.29 -21.08
N THR A 33 -5.70 47.77 -21.84
CA THR A 33 -5.74 46.37 -22.30
C THR A 33 -5.91 45.61 -21.02
N ALA A 34 -7.11 45.02 -20.82
CA ALA A 34 -7.33 44.12 -19.68
C ALA A 34 -6.22 43.10 -19.74
N GLN A 35 -5.24 43.24 -18.83
CA GLN A 35 -4.12 42.33 -18.77
C GLN A 35 -4.71 40.96 -18.59
N GLN A 36 -4.45 40.04 -19.49
CA GLN A 36 -4.96 38.67 -19.36
C GLN A 36 -4.49 38.14 -18.00
N PRO A 37 -5.36 37.40 -17.27
CA PRO A 37 -4.95 36.84 -15.99
C PRO A 37 -3.74 35.91 -16.19
N PRO A 38 -2.82 35.86 -15.23
CA PRO A 38 -1.69 34.94 -15.32
C PRO A 38 -2.17 33.51 -15.46
N ARG A 39 -1.41 32.69 -16.21
CA ARG A 39 -1.74 31.30 -16.49
C ARG A 39 -0.64 30.38 -15.98
N LEU A 40 -1.03 29.25 -15.41
CA LEU A 40 -0.10 28.24 -14.95
C LEU A 40 0.74 27.73 -16.13
N GLY A 41 2.07 27.59 -15.93
CA GLY A 41 3.02 27.22 -16.97
C GLY A 41 3.52 28.37 -17.86
N GLU A 42 2.80 29.48 -17.94
CA GLU A 42 3.22 30.72 -18.62
C GLU A 42 3.78 31.72 -17.61
N ASN A 43 3.23 31.74 -16.41
CA ASN A 43 3.62 32.59 -15.28
C ASN A 43 4.12 31.73 -14.11
N SER A 44 4.77 32.34 -13.15
CA SER A 44 5.19 31.67 -11.92
C SER A 44 3.97 31.20 -11.10
N ILE A 45 4.13 30.13 -10.31
CA ILE A 45 3.06 29.67 -9.41
C ILE A 45 2.61 30.79 -8.48
N ALA A 46 3.53 31.57 -7.92
CA ALA A 46 3.22 32.68 -7.02
C ALA A 46 2.35 33.76 -7.70
N GLU A 47 2.60 34.09 -8.99
CA GLU A 47 1.76 35.04 -9.74
C GLU A 47 0.35 34.47 -9.99
N VAL A 48 0.25 33.16 -10.26
CA VAL A 48 -1.04 32.50 -10.46
C VAL A 48 -1.83 32.48 -9.16
N VAL A 49 -1.21 32.09 -8.04
CA VAL A 49 -1.83 32.05 -6.71
C VAL A 49 -2.29 33.45 -6.27
N ALA A 50 -1.47 34.47 -6.48
CA ALA A 50 -1.84 35.86 -6.18
C ALA A 50 -3.04 36.40 -7.02
N ALA A 51 -3.32 35.79 -8.17
CA ALA A 51 -4.48 36.15 -9.02
C ALA A 51 -5.73 35.30 -8.71
N MET A 52 -5.65 34.30 -7.84
CA MET A 52 -6.79 33.47 -7.39
C MET A 52 -7.65 34.26 -6.39
N THR A 53 -8.97 34.06 -6.44
CA THR A 53 -9.84 34.43 -5.33
C THR A 53 -9.75 33.42 -4.22
N VAL A 54 -10.19 33.75 -3.00
CA VAL A 54 -10.21 32.83 -1.88
C VAL A 54 -11.05 31.59 -2.19
N GLU A 55 -12.19 31.78 -2.88
CA GLU A 55 -13.07 30.66 -3.29
C GLU A 55 -12.37 29.73 -4.29
N GLU A 56 -11.57 30.26 -5.21
CA GLU A 56 -10.79 29.45 -6.16
C GLU A 56 -9.66 28.67 -5.45
N LYS A 57 -9.00 29.28 -4.46
CA LYS A 57 -8.00 28.61 -3.63
C LYS A 57 -8.64 27.44 -2.88
N VAL A 58 -9.79 27.68 -2.22
CA VAL A 58 -10.52 26.62 -1.51
C VAL A 58 -10.96 25.51 -2.45
N LYS A 59 -11.45 25.83 -3.66
CA LYS A 59 -11.80 24.81 -4.67
C LYS A 59 -10.62 23.93 -5.08
N VAL A 60 -9.40 24.45 -5.14
CA VAL A 60 -8.22 23.62 -5.43
C VAL A 60 -7.90 22.67 -4.28
N LEU A 61 -8.22 23.05 -3.03
CA LEU A 61 -7.87 22.34 -1.80
C LEU A 61 -8.98 21.40 -1.29
N VAL A 62 -10.18 21.48 -1.83
CA VAL A 62 -11.31 20.58 -1.52
C VAL A 62 -11.63 19.75 -2.75
N GLY A 63 -11.62 18.44 -2.59
CA GLY A 63 -11.85 17.51 -3.68
C GLY A 63 -13.27 17.54 -4.25
N MET A 64 -13.48 16.75 -5.31
CA MET A 64 -14.78 16.56 -5.95
C MET A 64 -14.89 15.22 -6.68
N GLY A 65 -16.10 14.87 -7.11
CA GLY A 65 -16.31 13.80 -8.08
C GLY A 65 -16.27 12.39 -7.49
N PHE A 66 -16.42 12.26 -6.16
CA PHE A 66 -16.66 10.96 -5.54
C PHE A 66 -18.12 10.55 -5.79
N ILE A 67 -18.31 9.50 -6.58
CA ILE A 67 -19.63 8.92 -6.84
C ILE A 67 -19.65 7.51 -6.27
N MET A 68 -20.42 7.31 -5.20
CA MET A 68 -20.72 5.95 -4.76
C MET A 68 -21.74 5.33 -5.70
N ASN A 69 -21.30 4.42 -6.56
CA ASN A 69 -22.18 3.56 -7.36
C ASN A 69 -22.84 2.51 -6.43
N VAL A 70 -23.66 2.96 -5.52
CA VAL A 70 -24.53 2.06 -4.75
C VAL A 70 -25.76 1.78 -5.64
N PRO A 71 -26.10 0.51 -5.91
CA PRO A 71 -27.38 0.20 -6.52
C PRO A 71 -28.48 0.83 -5.68
N THR A 72 -29.20 1.79 -6.25
CA THR A 72 -30.32 2.44 -5.54
C THR A 72 -31.37 1.36 -5.32
N PRO A 73 -31.72 0.99 -4.07
CA PRO A 73 -32.82 0.08 -3.83
C PRO A 73 -34.11 0.70 -4.43
N PRO A 74 -35.08 -0.11 -4.84
CA PRO A 74 -36.36 0.42 -5.30
C PRO A 74 -36.90 1.42 -4.29
N GLN A 75 -37.46 2.53 -4.73
CA GLN A 75 -37.86 3.70 -3.92
C GLN A 75 -38.68 3.41 -2.63
N ALA A 76 -39.20 2.20 -2.47
CA ALA A 76 -39.93 1.75 -1.29
C ALA A 76 -39.03 1.23 -0.16
N GLU A 77 -37.76 0.93 -0.40
CA GLU A 77 -36.83 0.36 0.59
C GLU A 77 -35.70 1.35 0.96
N ALA A 78 -35.61 2.50 0.30
CA ALA A 78 -34.58 3.51 0.53
C ALA A 78 -34.74 4.28 1.86
N GLU A 79 -35.90 4.20 2.49
CA GLU A 79 -36.15 4.89 3.79
C GLU A 79 -35.68 4.08 5.02
N GLU A 80 -35.24 2.83 4.86
CA GLU A 80 -34.83 1.96 5.96
C GLU A 80 -33.40 1.39 5.85
N ALA A 81 -32.54 1.86 4.94
CA ALA A 81 -31.16 1.44 4.89
C ALA A 81 -30.33 2.30 5.91
N PRO A 82 -30.04 1.79 7.12
CA PRO A 82 -29.27 2.54 8.10
C PRO A 82 -27.82 2.64 7.64
N GLY A 83 -27.31 3.85 7.50
CA GLY A 83 -25.90 4.14 7.25
C GLY A 83 -25.60 5.11 6.11
N PHE A 84 -26.40 5.16 5.04
CA PHE A 84 -26.14 6.05 3.90
C PHE A 84 -26.67 7.49 4.07
N SER A 85 -27.59 7.73 4.99
CA SER A 85 -28.08 9.10 5.30
C SER A 85 -27.09 9.93 6.13
N MET A 86 -25.95 9.36 6.51
CA MET A 86 -24.96 10.03 7.39
C MET A 86 -23.78 10.63 6.65
N LEU A 87 -23.68 10.48 5.31
CA LEU A 87 -22.59 11.11 4.57
C LEU A 87 -22.78 12.64 4.55
N PRO A 88 -21.68 13.40 4.74
CA PRO A 88 -21.74 14.85 4.61
C PRO A 88 -22.21 15.27 3.22
N PRO A 89 -22.96 16.38 3.09
CA PRO A 89 -23.46 16.84 1.80
C PRO A 89 -22.29 17.22 0.86
N MET A 90 -22.34 16.66 -0.36
CA MET A 90 -21.45 17.00 -1.47
C MET A 90 -22.04 18.17 -2.27
N ASP A 91 -21.20 18.92 -3.00
CA ASP A 91 -21.69 19.98 -3.87
C ASP A 91 -22.50 19.37 -5.04
N PRO A 92 -23.79 19.69 -5.19
CA PRO A 92 -24.61 19.15 -6.26
C PRO A 92 -24.18 19.61 -7.66
N ASP A 93 -23.38 20.66 -7.77
CA ASP A 93 -22.83 21.12 -9.04
C ASP A 93 -21.66 20.26 -9.50
N ASP A 94 -20.96 19.58 -8.60
CA ASP A 94 -19.87 18.67 -8.92
C ASP A 94 -20.36 17.45 -9.71
N ALA A 95 -21.55 16.95 -9.41
CA ALA A 95 -22.19 15.86 -10.15
C ALA A 95 -22.52 16.21 -11.60
N LYS A 96 -22.56 17.50 -11.94
CA LYS A 96 -22.82 17.98 -13.33
C LYS A 96 -21.56 18.06 -14.18
N VAL A 97 -20.39 17.98 -13.58
CA VAL A 97 -19.10 17.99 -14.29
C VAL A 97 -18.78 16.58 -14.78
N PRO A 98 -18.67 16.34 -16.10
CA PRO A 98 -18.40 15.00 -16.64
C PRO A 98 -17.13 14.41 -16.07
N GLU A 99 -17.17 13.11 -15.72
CA GLU A 99 -15.99 12.37 -15.31
C GLU A 99 -15.06 12.14 -16.51
N LYS A 100 -13.78 12.47 -16.34
CA LYS A 100 -12.74 12.15 -17.32
C LYS A 100 -12.47 10.65 -17.38
N VAL A 101 -12.41 10.02 -16.19
CA VAL A 101 -12.18 8.59 -16.00
C VAL A 101 -13.31 8.05 -15.12
N PRO A 102 -14.34 7.44 -15.71
CA PRO A 102 -15.43 6.86 -14.94
C PRO A 102 -14.95 5.79 -13.96
N GLY A 103 -15.43 5.85 -12.73
CA GLY A 103 -15.03 4.94 -11.65
C GLY A 103 -13.74 5.32 -10.95
N ALA A 104 -13.11 6.45 -11.30
CA ALA A 104 -12.01 7.01 -10.51
C ALA A 104 -12.48 7.41 -9.11
N ALA A 105 -11.56 7.41 -8.13
CA ALA A 105 -11.88 7.66 -6.74
C ALA A 105 -12.27 9.11 -6.45
N GLY A 106 -11.86 10.06 -7.30
CA GLY A 106 -12.15 11.47 -7.19
C GLY A 106 -11.21 12.33 -8.01
N ARG A 107 -11.33 13.65 -7.86
CA ARG A 107 -10.54 14.62 -8.62
C ARG A 107 -10.46 15.97 -7.90
N THR A 108 -9.55 16.85 -8.36
CA THR A 108 -9.52 18.25 -7.94
C THR A 108 -10.35 19.11 -8.89
N HIS A 109 -10.72 20.33 -8.47
CA HIS A 109 -11.41 21.27 -9.34
C HIS A 109 -10.46 21.93 -10.36
N ALA A 110 -10.96 22.19 -11.56
CA ALA A 110 -10.26 22.97 -12.57
C ALA A 110 -10.52 24.48 -12.39
N ILE A 111 -9.48 25.31 -12.59
CA ILE A 111 -9.63 26.79 -12.65
C ILE A 111 -9.21 27.25 -14.06
N ALA A 112 -10.13 27.10 -15.00
CA ALA A 112 -9.87 27.28 -16.44
C ALA A 112 -9.26 28.63 -16.80
N ARG A 113 -9.70 29.73 -16.16
CA ARG A 113 -9.18 31.10 -16.44
C ARG A 113 -7.69 31.24 -16.12
N LEU A 114 -7.16 30.43 -15.19
CA LEU A 114 -5.76 30.41 -14.78
C LEU A 114 -4.97 29.24 -15.39
N GLY A 115 -5.60 28.45 -16.27
CA GLY A 115 -4.95 27.30 -16.91
C GLY A 115 -4.67 26.14 -15.99
N ILE A 116 -5.40 26.00 -14.88
CA ILE A 116 -5.27 24.91 -13.91
C ILE A 116 -6.27 23.80 -14.31
N PRO A 117 -5.81 22.62 -14.75
CA PRO A 117 -6.68 21.47 -15.00
C PRO A 117 -7.06 20.77 -13.70
N SER A 118 -8.10 19.94 -13.75
CA SER A 118 -8.42 18.97 -12.72
C SER A 118 -7.40 17.80 -12.76
N LEU A 119 -6.96 17.32 -11.61
CA LEU A 119 -6.23 16.07 -11.46
C LEU A 119 -7.23 14.95 -11.17
N THR A 120 -7.10 13.83 -11.87
CA THR A 120 -7.91 12.62 -11.65
C THR A 120 -7.14 11.62 -10.79
N LEU A 121 -7.77 11.14 -9.72
CA LEU A 121 -7.20 10.22 -8.73
C LEU A 121 -7.87 8.86 -8.91
N ALA A 122 -7.11 7.79 -9.14
CA ALA A 122 -7.64 6.44 -9.28
C ALA A 122 -7.14 5.53 -8.16
N ASP A 123 -8.04 4.75 -7.55
CA ASP A 123 -7.65 3.64 -6.70
C ASP A 123 -6.89 2.59 -7.51
N GLY A 124 -6.06 1.90 -6.84
CA GLY A 124 -5.89 0.50 -6.72
C GLY A 124 -4.51 0.06 -6.30
N PRO A 125 -4.40 -0.52 -5.10
CA PRO A 125 -3.18 -1.18 -4.65
C PRO A 125 -2.88 -2.49 -5.39
N ALA A 126 -3.86 -3.12 -6.05
CA ALA A 126 -3.70 -4.37 -6.81
C ALA A 126 -3.96 -4.23 -8.32
N GLY A 127 -4.30 -3.03 -8.81
CA GLY A 127 -4.58 -2.70 -10.21
C GLY A 127 -5.35 -1.39 -10.31
N VAL A 128 -5.39 -0.75 -11.47
CA VAL A 128 -6.10 0.52 -11.65
C VAL A 128 -7.61 0.31 -11.58
N ARG A 129 -8.28 0.99 -10.64
CA ARG A 129 -9.74 0.89 -10.50
C ARG A 129 -10.43 1.88 -11.42
N ILE A 130 -11.18 1.35 -12.40
CA ILE A 130 -11.99 2.08 -13.36
C ILE A 130 -13.34 1.41 -13.52
N ALA A 131 -14.37 2.16 -13.96
CA ALA A 131 -15.66 1.56 -14.27
C ALA A 131 -15.56 0.68 -15.53
N PRO A 132 -16.12 -0.55 -15.48
CA PRO A 132 -16.09 -1.47 -16.64
C PRO A 132 -16.93 -0.97 -17.80
N VAL A 133 -17.98 -0.19 -17.54
CA VAL A 133 -18.90 0.34 -18.56
C VAL A 133 -18.90 1.86 -18.48
N ARG A 134 -18.85 2.54 -19.63
CA ARG A 134 -18.88 3.99 -19.72
C ARG A 134 -20.11 4.46 -20.51
N GLU A 135 -20.75 5.52 -20.06
CA GLU A 135 -21.99 6.05 -20.67
C GLU A 135 -21.85 6.36 -22.17
N GLY A 136 -20.69 6.85 -22.58
CA GLY A 136 -20.42 7.18 -24.00
C GLY A 136 -20.00 6.01 -24.87
N ASP A 137 -19.75 4.81 -24.31
CA ASP A 137 -19.27 3.61 -25.01
C ASP A 137 -19.81 2.32 -24.35
N PRO A 138 -21.15 2.08 -24.43
CA PRO A 138 -21.77 0.97 -23.70
C PRO A 138 -21.46 -0.41 -24.31
N ASP A 139 -20.94 -0.47 -25.53
CA ASP A 139 -20.62 -1.74 -26.23
C ASP A 139 -19.21 -2.26 -25.86
N ARG A 140 -18.40 -1.46 -25.18
CA ARG A 140 -17.04 -1.82 -24.76
C ARG A 140 -16.98 -2.00 -23.25
N THR A 141 -16.30 -3.08 -22.84
CA THR A 141 -15.92 -3.27 -21.44
C THR A 141 -14.46 -2.83 -21.25
N TYR A 142 -14.24 -1.99 -20.26
CA TYR A 142 -12.92 -1.50 -19.89
C TYR A 142 -12.39 -2.35 -18.74
N HIS A 143 -11.22 -2.94 -18.93
CA HIS A 143 -10.58 -3.80 -17.92
C HIS A 143 -9.24 -3.20 -17.49
N ALA A 144 -8.80 -3.57 -16.30
CA ALA A 144 -7.44 -3.32 -15.84
C ALA A 144 -6.77 -4.64 -15.45
N THR A 145 -5.47 -4.67 -15.39
CA THR A 145 -4.74 -5.86 -14.95
C THR A 145 -4.87 -6.01 -13.44
N ALA A 146 -5.37 -7.16 -12.97
CA ALA A 146 -5.26 -7.55 -11.58
C ALA A 146 -3.85 -8.13 -11.35
N PHE A 147 -2.98 -7.32 -10.74
CA PHE A 147 -1.64 -7.73 -10.36
C PHE A 147 -1.68 -8.51 -9.04
N PRO A 148 -0.59 -9.25 -8.72
CA PRO A 148 -0.42 -9.83 -7.40
C PRO A 148 -0.49 -8.76 -6.30
N VAL A 149 -1.09 -9.10 -5.16
CA VAL A 149 -1.20 -8.19 -4.01
C VAL A 149 0.18 -7.80 -3.44
N ALA A 150 0.21 -6.69 -2.71
CA ALA A 150 1.46 -6.10 -2.21
C ALA A 150 2.30 -7.09 -1.37
N THR A 151 1.67 -7.89 -0.50
CA THR A 151 2.33 -8.93 0.29
C THR A 151 3.07 -9.94 -0.59
N LEU A 152 2.45 -10.38 -1.70
CA LEU A 152 3.10 -11.30 -2.66
C LEU A 152 4.25 -10.61 -3.37
N VAL A 153 4.06 -9.38 -3.83
CA VAL A 153 5.11 -8.60 -4.51
C VAL A 153 6.31 -8.39 -3.58
N ALA A 154 6.07 -8.06 -2.30
CA ALA A 154 7.12 -7.93 -1.28
C ALA A 154 7.86 -9.26 -1.02
N SER A 155 7.14 -10.39 -1.09
CA SER A 155 7.74 -11.74 -0.94
C SER A 155 8.77 -12.05 -2.01
N SER A 156 8.79 -11.32 -3.12
CA SER A 156 9.85 -11.46 -4.15
C SER A 156 11.21 -10.97 -3.69
N TRP A 157 11.27 -10.02 -2.76
CA TRP A 157 12.49 -9.31 -2.33
C TRP A 157 13.34 -8.78 -3.50
N ASP A 158 12.67 -8.43 -4.61
CA ASP A 158 13.29 -8.00 -5.87
C ASP A 158 12.78 -6.61 -6.27
N THR A 159 13.52 -5.58 -5.90
CA THR A 159 13.14 -4.18 -6.18
C THR A 159 13.12 -3.86 -7.68
N ALA A 160 13.89 -4.59 -8.52
CA ALA A 160 13.85 -4.41 -9.95
C ALA A 160 12.54 -4.94 -10.56
N LEU A 161 12.07 -6.10 -10.08
CA LEU A 161 10.75 -6.65 -10.44
C LEU A 161 9.63 -5.71 -9.98
N VAL A 162 9.69 -5.23 -8.73
CA VAL A 162 8.70 -4.29 -8.20
C VAL A 162 8.61 -3.01 -9.05
N ARG A 163 9.76 -2.48 -9.47
CA ARG A 163 9.80 -1.32 -10.40
C ARG A 163 9.13 -1.64 -11.74
N ALA A 164 9.31 -2.84 -12.28
CA ALA A 164 8.65 -3.25 -13.53
C ALA A 164 7.13 -3.36 -13.35
N VAL A 165 6.67 -3.89 -12.21
CA VAL A 165 5.24 -3.92 -11.85
C VAL A 165 4.69 -2.49 -11.74
N GLY A 166 5.37 -1.61 -11.01
CA GLY A 166 4.98 -0.19 -10.89
C GLY A 166 4.91 0.51 -12.24
N LYS A 167 5.84 0.20 -13.16
CA LYS A 167 5.83 0.74 -14.52
C LYS A 167 4.57 0.30 -15.30
N ALA A 168 4.16 -0.95 -15.19
CA ALA A 168 2.93 -1.44 -15.82
C ALA A 168 1.68 -0.74 -15.26
N PHE A 169 1.59 -0.56 -13.94
CA PHE A 169 0.53 0.25 -13.31
C PHE A 169 0.51 1.68 -13.84
N GLY A 170 1.67 2.34 -13.88
CA GLY A 170 1.79 3.72 -14.37
C GLY A 170 1.35 3.86 -15.83
N ASN A 171 1.66 2.86 -16.66
CA ASN A 171 1.22 2.81 -18.05
C ASN A 171 -0.31 2.71 -18.16
N GLU A 172 -0.96 1.78 -17.43
CA GLU A 172 -2.41 1.66 -17.42
C GLU A 172 -3.09 2.96 -16.93
N LEU A 173 -2.58 3.51 -15.83
CA LEU A 173 -3.09 4.76 -15.27
C LEU A 173 -3.05 5.91 -16.29
N ARG A 174 -1.91 6.08 -16.95
CA ARG A 174 -1.71 7.12 -17.96
C ARG A 174 -2.61 6.91 -19.17
N GLU A 175 -2.66 5.67 -19.69
CA GLU A 175 -3.44 5.35 -20.90
C GLU A 175 -4.96 5.39 -20.65
N TYR A 176 -5.43 5.28 -19.40
CA TYR A 176 -6.81 5.54 -19.01
C TYR A 176 -7.11 7.00 -18.68
N GLY A 177 -6.07 7.86 -18.66
CA GLY A 177 -6.23 9.30 -18.50
C GLY A 177 -6.25 9.78 -17.07
N ALA A 178 -5.92 8.96 -16.07
CA ALA A 178 -5.77 9.39 -14.69
C ALA A 178 -4.37 9.97 -14.44
N ASP A 179 -4.24 10.79 -13.39
CA ASP A 179 -3.02 11.54 -13.09
C ASP A 179 -2.25 10.97 -11.90
N ILE A 180 -2.96 10.45 -10.88
CA ILE A 180 -2.37 9.97 -9.63
C ILE A 180 -3.01 8.63 -9.25
N LEU A 181 -2.17 7.65 -8.95
CA LEU A 181 -2.54 6.36 -8.38
C LEU A 181 -2.56 6.47 -6.85
N LEU A 182 -3.66 6.05 -6.21
CA LEU A 182 -3.80 5.99 -4.75
C LEU A 182 -3.16 4.70 -4.20
N ALA A 183 -1.89 4.55 -4.46
CA ALA A 183 -1.02 3.44 -4.06
C ALA A 183 0.45 3.92 -4.03
N PRO A 184 1.35 3.16 -3.39
CA PRO A 184 1.12 1.91 -2.67
C PRO A 184 0.62 2.11 -1.23
N GLY A 185 -0.13 1.12 -0.71
CA GLY A 185 -0.29 0.93 0.72
C GLY A 185 1.00 0.37 1.31
N MET A 186 1.44 0.86 2.49
CA MET A 186 2.74 0.45 3.04
C MET A 186 2.82 0.44 4.55
N ASN A 187 1.68 0.37 5.22
CA ASN A 187 1.65 0.23 6.68
C ASN A 187 2.30 -1.11 7.12
N ILE A 188 2.73 -1.17 8.36
CA ILE A 188 3.39 -2.35 8.90
C ILE A 188 2.37 -3.46 9.21
N HIS A 189 2.70 -4.71 8.90
CA HIS A 189 1.96 -5.88 9.37
C HIS A 189 2.18 -6.06 10.87
N ARG A 190 1.43 -5.29 11.67
CA ARG A 190 1.53 -5.29 13.13
C ARG A 190 0.95 -6.55 13.76
N ASN A 191 -0.18 -6.99 13.22
CA ASN A 191 -0.94 -8.16 13.68
C ASN A 191 -1.40 -8.97 12.46
N PRO A 192 -1.35 -10.32 12.49
CA PRO A 192 -1.78 -11.16 11.37
C PRO A 192 -3.27 -11.02 11.02
N LEU A 193 -4.09 -10.50 11.93
CA LEU A 193 -5.53 -10.30 11.70
C LEU A 193 -5.85 -8.96 11.01
N GLY A 194 -4.88 -8.08 10.79
CA GLY A 194 -5.12 -6.80 10.10
C GLY A 194 -5.77 -6.99 8.73
N GLY A 195 -6.98 -6.43 8.54
CA GLY A 195 -7.82 -6.67 7.37
C GLY A 195 -7.18 -6.23 6.05
N ARG A 196 -6.35 -5.19 6.06
CA ARG A 196 -5.66 -4.64 4.89
C ARG A 196 -4.21 -5.10 4.73
N ASN A 197 -3.76 -6.12 5.48
CA ASN A 197 -2.39 -6.63 5.33
C ASN A 197 -2.08 -7.08 3.90
N PHE A 198 -3.06 -7.57 3.12
CA PHE A 198 -2.86 -8.00 1.73
C PHE A 198 -2.31 -6.89 0.84
N GLU A 199 -2.69 -5.63 1.07
CA GLU A 199 -2.25 -4.47 0.29
C GLU A 199 -1.02 -3.77 0.89
N TYR A 200 -0.47 -4.27 2.00
CA TYR A 200 0.75 -3.81 2.64
C TYR A 200 1.89 -4.80 2.39
N TYR A 201 3.12 -4.35 2.62
CA TYR A 201 4.29 -5.11 2.18
C TYR A 201 4.84 -6.07 3.23
N SER A 202 5.07 -5.62 4.48
CA SER A 202 5.87 -6.38 5.43
C SER A 202 5.66 -5.94 6.89
N GLU A 203 6.09 -6.80 7.83
CA GLU A 203 6.33 -6.45 9.23
C GLU A 203 7.62 -5.65 9.44
N ASP A 204 8.50 -5.60 8.43
CA ASP A 204 9.79 -4.90 8.49
C ASP A 204 9.74 -3.58 7.71
N PRO A 205 10.10 -2.44 8.35
CA PRO A 205 10.03 -1.12 7.72
C PRO A 205 11.06 -0.90 6.61
N LEU A 206 12.23 -1.60 6.65
CA LEU A 206 13.21 -1.48 5.57
C LEU A 206 12.72 -2.18 4.31
N LEU A 207 12.17 -3.40 4.44
CA LEU A 207 11.60 -4.12 3.32
C LEU A 207 10.40 -3.35 2.74
N SER A 208 9.46 -2.91 3.59
CA SER A 208 8.30 -2.11 3.18
C SER A 208 8.72 -0.84 2.44
N GLY A 209 9.64 -0.07 3.00
CA GLY A 209 10.09 1.18 2.41
C GLY A 209 10.85 1.00 1.10
N SER A 210 11.71 -0.03 0.99
CA SER A 210 12.47 -0.32 -0.21
C SER A 210 11.59 -0.79 -1.37
N VAL A 211 10.60 -1.64 -1.07
CA VAL A 211 9.61 -2.11 -2.05
C VAL A 211 8.72 -0.95 -2.50
N ALA A 212 8.22 -0.15 -1.55
CA ALA A 212 7.41 1.03 -1.86
C ALA A 212 8.17 2.04 -2.74
N ALA A 213 9.42 2.35 -2.41
CA ALA A 213 10.26 3.24 -3.21
C ALA A 213 10.42 2.74 -4.65
N ALA A 214 10.68 1.45 -4.83
CA ALA A 214 10.81 0.84 -6.16
C ALA A 214 9.50 0.90 -6.97
N PHE A 215 8.35 0.69 -6.31
CA PHE A 215 7.04 0.81 -6.93
C PHE A 215 6.75 2.26 -7.35
N VAL A 216 6.98 3.22 -6.46
CA VAL A 216 6.84 4.67 -6.74
C VAL A 216 7.67 5.07 -7.95
N ASP A 217 8.95 4.70 -7.98
CA ASP A 217 9.84 4.97 -9.12
C ASP A 217 9.30 4.37 -10.42
N GLY A 218 8.77 3.14 -10.36
CA GLY A 218 8.17 2.47 -11.51
C GLY A 218 6.98 3.25 -12.08
N VAL A 219 6.00 3.55 -11.23
CA VAL A 219 4.79 4.30 -11.62
C VAL A 219 5.16 5.69 -12.15
N GLN A 220 5.98 6.44 -11.41
CA GLN A 220 6.34 7.81 -11.76
C GLN A 220 7.20 7.90 -13.02
N SER A 221 7.90 6.82 -13.40
CA SER A 221 8.64 6.74 -14.66
C SER A 221 7.74 6.86 -15.90
N GLU A 222 6.44 6.58 -15.77
CA GLU A 222 5.42 6.74 -16.82
C GLU A 222 4.82 8.16 -16.87
N GLY A 223 5.27 9.07 -15.99
CA GLY A 223 4.84 10.47 -15.96
C GLY A 223 3.49 10.71 -15.27
N VAL A 224 3.06 9.79 -14.44
CA VAL A 224 1.92 9.86 -13.53
C VAL A 224 2.40 9.82 -12.08
N GLY A 225 1.56 10.22 -11.12
CA GLY A 225 1.92 10.28 -9.71
C GLY A 225 1.49 9.06 -8.90
N THR A 226 2.02 8.97 -7.69
CA THR A 226 1.61 8.01 -6.65
C THR A 226 1.16 8.75 -5.40
N SER A 227 0.33 8.09 -4.58
CA SER A 227 0.01 8.52 -3.23
C SER A 227 0.33 7.39 -2.26
N ILE A 228 1.48 7.49 -1.58
CA ILE A 228 1.83 6.50 -0.56
C ILE A 228 0.88 6.63 0.64
N LYS A 229 0.40 5.49 1.17
CA LYS A 229 -0.68 5.46 2.16
C LYS A 229 -0.52 4.30 3.15
N HIS A 230 -1.11 4.37 4.34
CA HIS A 230 -1.86 5.47 4.94
C HIS A 230 -0.98 6.09 6.03
N PHE A 231 -0.64 7.36 5.95
CA PHE A 231 0.34 8.04 6.79
C PHE A 231 -0.32 8.66 8.03
N ALA A 232 -0.22 8.02 9.22
CA ALA A 232 0.55 6.84 9.59
C ALA A 232 -0.16 6.02 10.67
N ALA A 233 0.44 4.85 10.99
CA ALA A 233 0.00 3.97 12.07
C ALA A 233 -1.47 3.49 11.95
N ASN A 234 -1.98 3.34 10.74
CA ASN A 234 -3.27 2.72 10.43
C ASN A 234 -3.05 1.23 10.14
N ASN A 235 -3.05 0.40 11.20
CA ASN A 235 -2.63 -1.00 11.13
C ASN A 235 -3.77 -1.98 11.41
N GLN A 236 -5.03 -1.52 11.38
CA GLN A 236 -6.26 -2.27 11.62
C GLN A 236 -7.48 -1.56 11.06
N GLU A 237 -8.58 -2.29 10.91
CA GLU A 237 -9.85 -1.76 10.39
C GLU A 237 -10.86 -1.43 11.48
N PHE A 238 -10.74 -2.06 12.65
CA PHE A 238 -11.64 -1.82 13.79
C PHE A 238 -11.70 -0.34 14.17
N ASN A 239 -12.86 0.28 14.00
CA ASN A 239 -13.14 1.68 14.32
C ASN A 239 -12.11 2.69 13.78
N ARG A 240 -11.45 2.38 12.64
CA ARG A 240 -10.26 3.07 12.10
C ARG A 240 -10.39 4.59 12.01
N MET A 241 -11.60 5.13 11.78
CA MET A 241 -11.83 6.58 11.67
C MET A 241 -11.95 7.28 13.03
N GLN A 242 -12.11 6.55 14.13
CA GLN A 242 -12.26 7.06 15.50
C GLN A 242 -11.27 6.41 16.47
N LEU A 243 -10.32 5.65 15.96
CA LEU A 243 -9.33 4.93 16.75
C LEU A 243 -8.19 5.83 17.17
N ASN A 244 -7.94 5.94 18.47
CA ASN A 244 -6.75 6.59 19.01
C ASN A 244 -5.61 5.58 19.20
N THR A 245 -4.60 5.64 18.33
CA THR A 245 -3.40 4.83 18.44
C THR A 245 -2.43 5.47 19.42
N LEU A 246 -2.24 4.82 20.57
CA LEU A 246 -1.25 5.22 21.57
C LEU A 246 0.08 4.50 21.29
N VAL A 247 1.11 5.26 20.95
CA VAL A 247 2.41 4.75 20.56
C VAL A 247 3.53 5.72 20.98
N SER A 248 4.68 5.20 21.46
CA SER A 248 5.78 6.08 21.80
C SER A 248 6.44 6.69 20.56
N GLU A 249 7.05 7.85 20.71
CA GLU A 249 7.75 8.53 19.60
C GLU A 249 8.84 7.64 18.98
N ARG A 250 9.58 6.91 19.81
CA ARG A 250 10.61 5.99 19.34
C ARG A 250 10.03 4.91 18.43
N VAL A 251 9.01 4.23 18.90
CA VAL A 251 8.33 3.15 18.16
C VAL A 251 7.73 3.68 16.87
N LEU A 252 7.10 4.85 16.95
CA LEU A 252 6.53 5.50 15.78
C LEU A 252 7.61 5.75 14.71
N ARG A 253 8.78 6.31 15.12
CA ARG A 253 9.88 6.65 14.21
C ARG A 253 10.67 5.43 13.69
N GLU A 254 10.93 4.43 14.55
CA GLU A 254 11.73 3.26 14.16
C GLU A 254 10.93 2.22 13.36
N ILE A 255 9.62 2.11 13.58
CA ILE A 255 8.75 1.07 12.98
C ILE A 255 7.74 1.67 12.00
N TYR A 256 6.80 2.50 12.48
CA TYR A 256 5.62 2.88 11.68
C TYR A 256 5.86 4.01 10.68
N LEU A 257 6.83 4.87 10.92
CA LEU A 257 7.23 5.97 10.02
C LEU A 257 8.44 5.61 9.15
N ARG A 258 9.28 4.67 9.57
CA ARG A 258 10.56 4.39 8.90
C ARG A 258 10.41 3.97 7.44
N GLY A 259 9.41 3.15 7.11
CA GLY A 259 9.13 2.77 5.72
C GLY A 259 8.76 3.98 4.86
N PHE A 260 7.91 4.88 5.38
CA PHE A 260 7.53 6.12 4.70
C PHE A 260 8.72 7.05 4.52
N GLU A 261 9.59 7.19 5.54
CA GLU A 261 10.83 7.97 5.43
C GLU A 261 11.71 7.48 4.29
N ILE A 262 11.90 6.16 4.18
CA ILE A 262 12.69 5.54 3.09
C ILE A 262 12.06 5.89 1.73
N ALA A 263 10.76 5.70 1.56
CA ALA A 263 10.07 5.97 0.30
C ALA A 263 10.15 7.46 -0.09
N VAL A 264 9.93 8.37 0.86
CA VAL A 264 10.01 9.82 0.63
C VAL A 264 11.43 10.24 0.26
N ARG A 265 12.43 9.88 1.07
CA ARG A 265 13.82 10.31 0.83
C ARG A 265 14.43 9.70 -0.44
N THR A 266 13.95 8.51 -0.85
CA THR A 266 14.52 7.79 -2.01
C THR A 266 13.83 8.17 -3.32
N SER A 267 12.50 8.29 -3.32
CA SER A 267 11.70 8.33 -4.56
C SER A 267 10.80 9.55 -4.71
N GLN A 268 10.65 10.38 -3.67
CA GLN A 268 9.80 11.59 -3.71
C GLN A 268 8.44 11.32 -4.37
N PRO A 269 7.53 10.57 -3.71
CA PRO A 269 6.19 10.35 -4.25
C PRO A 269 5.49 11.70 -4.47
N TRP A 270 4.67 11.82 -5.54
CA TRP A 270 3.98 13.08 -5.80
C TRP A 270 3.03 13.48 -4.69
N THR A 271 2.44 12.50 -4.03
CA THR A 271 1.52 12.75 -2.92
C THR A 271 1.67 11.74 -1.79
N VAL A 272 1.19 12.13 -0.62
CA VAL A 272 1.04 11.29 0.57
C VAL A 272 -0.43 11.36 1.00
N MET A 273 -1.04 10.23 1.36
CA MET A 273 -2.37 10.18 1.92
C MET A 273 -2.29 10.03 3.43
N SER A 274 -2.80 11.02 4.18
CA SER A 274 -2.90 10.94 5.65
C SER A 274 -3.96 9.92 6.07
N SER A 275 -3.68 9.18 7.14
CA SER A 275 -4.55 8.10 7.63
C SER A 275 -5.77 8.61 8.39
N TYR A 276 -6.73 7.72 8.67
CA TYR A 276 -7.94 8.04 9.39
C TYR A 276 -7.75 8.30 10.89
N ASN A 277 -6.90 7.49 11.53
CA ASN A 277 -6.80 7.35 12.97
C ASN A 277 -6.20 8.57 13.67
N LEU A 278 -6.47 8.67 14.98
CA LEU A 278 -5.70 9.56 15.84
C LEU A 278 -4.36 8.89 16.21
N ILE A 279 -3.35 9.71 16.39
CA ILE A 279 -2.06 9.33 16.97
C ILE A 279 -1.87 10.16 18.24
N ASN A 280 -1.80 9.48 19.38
CA ASN A 280 -1.63 10.12 20.68
C ASN A 280 -2.62 11.29 20.94
N GLY A 281 -3.88 11.11 20.50
CA GLY A 281 -4.99 12.05 20.71
C GLY A 281 -5.18 13.10 19.62
N THR A 282 -4.38 13.12 18.56
CA THR A 282 -4.53 14.04 17.43
C THR A 282 -4.79 13.26 16.14
N TRP A 283 -5.85 13.61 15.37
CA TRP A 283 -6.05 12.99 14.05
C TRP A 283 -4.84 13.20 13.14
N ALA A 284 -4.42 12.14 12.47
CA ALA A 284 -3.28 12.21 11.56
C ALA A 284 -3.40 13.33 10.52
N PRO A 285 -4.59 13.58 9.89
CA PRO A 285 -4.77 14.69 8.95
C PRO A 285 -4.64 16.09 9.58
N GLU A 286 -4.78 16.20 10.90
CA GLU A 286 -4.74 17.47 11.65
C GLU A 286 -3.42 17.69 12.39
N SER A 287 -2.50 16.75 12.27
CA SER A 287 -1.23 16.77 12.99
C SER A 287 -0.15 17.53 12.24
N ARG A 288 0.11 18.78 12.65
CA ARG A 288 1.23 19.56 12.11
C ARG A 288 2.58 18.89 12.38
N GLU A 289 2.73 18.24 13.55
CA GLU A 289 3.95 17.50 13.92
C GLU A 289 4.25 16.39 12.92
N LEU A 290 3.20 15.65 12.49
CA LEU A 290 3.31 14.59 11.51
C LEU A 290 3.53 15.12 10.08
N LEU A 291 2.64 16.01 9.62
CA LEU A 291 2.55 16.39 8.20
C LEU A 291 3.52 17.51 7.81
N THR A 292 3.93 18.36 8.75
CA THR A 292 4.88 19.44 8.48
C THR A 292 6.23 19.11 9.08
N THR A 293 6.33 18.95 10.42
CA THR A 293 7.63 18.81 11.07
C THR A 293 8.36 17.56 10.63
N ILE A 294 7.73 16.37 10.69
CA ILE A 294 8.38 15.11 10.28
C ILE A 294 8.46 15.01 8.76
N LEU A 295 7.30 15.06 8.08
CA LEU A 295 7.24 14.75 6.66
C LEU A 295 8.00 15.76 5.80
N ARG A 296 7.85 17.07 6.08
CA ARG A 296 8.43 18.14 5.25
C ARG A 296 9.76 18.65 5.79
N ASP A 297 9.81 19.06 7.06
CA ASP A 297 10.99 19.75 7.59
C ASP A 297 12.15 18.75 7.84
N GLU A 298 11.86 17.51 8.33
CA GLU A 298 12.90 16.50 8.56
C GLU A 298 13.20 15.65 7.30
N TRP A 299 12.17 15.22 6.54
CA TRP A 299 12.39 14.30 5.42
C TRP A 299 12.49 14.98 4.05
N GLY A 300 12.10 16.27 3.95
CA GLY A 300 12.19 17.04 2.72
C GLY A 300 11.14 16.65 1.66
N PHE A 301 9.93 16.28 2.07
CA PHE A 301 8.84 15.98 1.15
C PHE A 301 8.39 17.23 0.39
N GLU A 302 8.40 17.17 -0.96
CA GLU A 302 8.11 18.30 -1.83
C GLU A 302 6.70 18.28 -2.44
N GLY A 303 5.99 17.15 -2.35
CA GLY A 303 4.66 16.96 -2.91
C GLY A 303 3.53 17.54 -2.06
N PHE A 304 2.28 17.19 -2.37
CA PHE A 304 1.15 17.57 -1.54
C PHE A 304 0.61 16.37 -0.72
N VAL A 305 -0.01 16.69 0.42
CA VAL A 305 -0.72 15.72 1.26
C VAL A 305 -2.22 15.79 0.97
N MET A 306 -2.86 14.64 0.79
CA MET A 306 -4.32 14.52 0.76
C MET A 306 -4.82 13.73 1.96
N THR A 307 -6.08 13.96 2.37
CA THR A 307 -6.75 13.07 3.33
C THR A 307 -7.10 11.74 2.68
N ASP A 308 -7.18 10.67 3.46
CA ASP A 308 -8.05 9.56 3.11
C ASP A 308 -9.51 10.05 3.06
N TRP A 309 -10.41 9.28 2.41
CA TRP A 309 -11.79 9.70 2.12
C TRP A 309 -12.59 9.92 3.42
N PHE A 310 -13.06 11.15 3.62
CA PHE A 310 -13.73 11.60 4.86
C PHE A 310 -12.83 11.58 6.11
N GLY A 311 -11.50 11.48 5.95
CA GLY A 311 -10.57 11.48 7.07
C GLY A 311 -10.46 12.83 7.78
N GLY A 312 -10.21 12.79 9.10
CA GLY A 312 -10.13 13.97 9.96
C GLY A 312 -11.48 14.53 10.40
N ASN A 313 -11.45 15.59 11.22
CA ASN A 313 -12.64 16.16 11.82
C ASN A 313 -12.75 17.68 11.61
N ASP A 314 -11.63 18.41 11.60
CA ASP A 314 -11.59 19.89 11.48
C ASP A 314 -10.81 20.30 10.22
N ALA A 315 -11.53 20.78 9.19
CA ALA A 315 -10.94 21.22 7.93
C ALA A 315 -9.91 22.35 8.09
N VAL A 316 -10.12 23.24 9.06
CA VAL A 316 -9.21 24.37 9.33
C VAL A 316 -7.93 23.88 9.99
N ALA A 317 -8.05 22.92 10.93
CA ALA A 317 -6.89 22.27 11.55
C ALA A 317 -6.07 21.52 10.50
N MET A 318 -6.72 20.79 9.56
CA MET A 318 -6.05 20.09 8.47
C MET A 318 -5.25 21.05 7.58
N MET A 319 -5.84 22.19 7.15
CA MET A 319 -5.11 23.19 6.38
C MET A 319 -3.88 23.70 7.12
N LYS A 320 -4.00 24.00 8.41
CA LYS A 320 -2.88 24.46 9.26
C LYS A 320 -1.81 23.40 9.49
N ALA A 321 -2.21 22.14 9.47
CA ALA A 321 -1.28 21.01 9.62
C ALA A 321 -0.44 20.76 8.37
N GLY A 322 -0.84 21.27 7.21
CA GLY A 322 -0.18 21.03 5.93
C GLY A 322 -0.78 19.85 5.16
N ASN A 323 -2.03 19.50 5.46
CA ASN A 323 -2.86 18.66 4.61
C ASN A 323 -3.42 19.55 3.49
N ASP A 324 -3.07 19.28 2.25
CA ASP A 324 -3.26 20.23 1.16
C ASP A 324 -4.56 19.99 0.38
N VAL A 325 -5.05 18.74 0.32
CA VAL A 325 -6.30 18.39 -0.38
C VAL A 325 -7.20 17.53 0.51
N LEU A 326 -8.42 17.99 0.72
CA LEU A 326 -9.42 17.28 1.51
C LEU A 326 -10.31 16.42 0.60
N MET A 327 -10.18 15.10 0.70
CA MET A 327 -10.94 14.15 -0.11
C MET A 327 -12.10 13.53 0.71
N PRO A 328 -13.22 13.22 0.08
CA PRO A 328 -13.58 13.45 -1.32
C PRO A 328 -14.04 14.88 -1.61
N GLY A 329 -14.07 15.77 -0.61
CA GLY A 329 -14.58 17.11 -0.65
C GLY A 329 -16.06 17.20 -0.25
N THR A 330 -16.37 18.07 0.72
CA THR A 330 -17.73 18.26 1.24
C THR A 330 -18.07 19.75 1.37
N VAL A 331 -19.36 20.08 1.29
CA VAL A 331 -19.84 21.47 1.50
C VAL A 331 -19.43 22.01 2.87
N PRO A 332 -19.59 21.27 3.99
CA PRO A 332 -19.14 21.75 5.30
C PRO A 332 -17.63 22.08 5.36
N GLN A 333 -16.78 21.33 4.68
CA GLN A 333 -15.34 21.63 4.63
C GLN A 333 -15.06 22.95 3.89
N THR A 334 -15.71 23.13 2.75
CA THR A 334 -15.62 24.38 1.96
C THR A 334 -16.06 25.58 2.78
N ASP A 335 -17.25 25.51 3.41
CA ASP A 335 -17.82 26.61 4.22
C ASP A 335 -16.93 26.95 5.42
N ALA A 336 -16.42 25.93 6.12
CA ALA A 336 -15.55 26.12 7.29
C ALA A 336 -14.24 26.84 6.92
N ILE A 337 -13.61 26.47 5.81
CA ILE A 337 -12.37 27.12 5.35
C ILE A 337 -12.65 28.58 4.93
N LEU A 338 -13.72 28.83 4.16
CA LEU A 338 -14.10 30.20 3.74
C LEU A 338 -14.40 31.08 4.95
N GLU A 339 -15.16 30.59 5.92
CA GLU A 339 -15.46 31.30 7.17
C GLU A 339 -14.18 31.59 7.97
N ALA A 340 -13.27 30.62 8.09
CA ALA A 340 -12.01 30.76 8.82
C ALA A 340 -11.08 31.83 8.19
N VAL A 341 -11.05 31.92 6.86
CA VAL A 341 -10.33 33.02 6.17
C VAL A 341 -10.99 34.34 6.40
N ALA A 342 -12.32 34.42 6.26
CA ALA A 342 -13.06 35.65 6.44
C ALA A 342 -12.95 36.24 7.86
N ASN A 343 -12.88 35.39 8.90
CA ASN A 343 -12.75 35.82 10.29
C ASN A 343 -11.28 35.89 10.78
N GLY A 344 -10.28 35.56 9.92
CA GLY A 344 -8.85 35.63 10.22
C GLY A 344 -8.33 34.48 11.07
N THR A 345 -9.12 33.43 11.32
CA THR A 345 -8.66 32.21 12.05
C THR A 345 -7.70 31.38 11.20
N LEU A 346 -7.85 31.39 9.87
CA LEU A 346 -6.92 30.86 8.88
C LEU A 346 -6.38 32.00 8.02
N SER A 347 -5.06 32.14 7.92
CA SER A 347 -4.47 33.17 7.07
C SER A 347 -4.54 32.79 5.60
N GLU A 348 -4.75 33.73 4.72
CA GLU A 348 -4.69 33.52 3.28
C GLU A 348 -3.30 33.00 2.83
N ALA A 349 -2.22 33.45 3.49
CA ALA A 349 -0.87 32.95 3.23
C ALA A 349 -0.73 31.44 3.48
N GLN A 350 -1.44 30.89 4.48
CA GLN A 350 -1.46 29.44 4.70
C GLN A 350 -2.17 28.71 3.55
N LEU A 351 -3.29 29.26 3.05
CA LEU A 351 -3.94 28.72 1.85
C LEU A 351 -3.03 28.79 0.63
N ASP A 352 -2.29 29.88 0.47
CA ASP A 352 -1.36 30.06 -0.64
C ASP A 352 -0.28 28.98 -0.64
N GLU A 353 0.29 28.67 0.51
CA GLU A 353 1.27 27.57 0.64
C GLU A 353 0.68 26.21 0.23
N ASN A 354 -0.54 25.90 0.69
CA ASN A 354 -1.20 24.63 0.34
C ASN A 354 -1.48 24.57 -1.17
N VAL A 355 -2.01 25.64 -1.76
CA VAL A 355 -2.26 25.74 -3.22
C VAL A 355 -0.97 25.60 -4.01
N GLU A 356 0.11 26.28 -3.61
CA GLU A 356 1.41 26.17 -4.30
C GLU A 356 1.92 24.73 -4.38
N ARG A 357 1.76 23.95 -3.32
CA ARG A 357 2.15 22.52 -3.31
C ARG A 357 1.34 21.72 -4.32
N VAL A 358 0.03 21.94 -4.37
CA VAL A 358 -0.84 21.28 -5.35
C VAL A 358 -0.45 21.68 -6.78
N LEU A 359 -0.23 22.97 -7.05
CA LEU A 359 0.12 23.46 -8.39
C LEU A 359 1.48 22.95 -8.89
N ARG A 360 2.45 22.70 -8.00
CA ARG A 360 3.73 22.04 -8.38
C ARG A 360 3.49 20.66 -8.96
N ILE A 361 2.58 19.90 -8.39
CA ILE A 361 2.21 18.55 -8.90
C ILE A 361 1.36 18.67 -10.16
N VAL A 362 0.41 19.61 -10.20
CA VAL A 362 -0.38 19.87 -11.42
C VAL A 362 0.52 20.07 -12.64
N LEU A 363 1.59 20.87 -12.53
CA LEU A 363 2.56 21.09 -13.63
C LEU A 363 3.21 19.82 -14.17
N GLN A 364 3.32 18.79 -13.34
CA GLN A 364 3.93 17.51 -13.73
C GLN A 364 2.92 16.55 -14.39
N SER A 365 1.63 16.76 -14.17
CA SER A 365 0.56 15.82 -14.53
C SER A 365 0.36 15.66 -16.04
N PRO A 366 -0.12 14.50 -16.49
CA PRO A 366 -0.60 14.29 -17.84
C PRO A 366 -1.71 15.26 -18.25
N SER A 367 -2.62 15.58 -17.32
CA SER A 367 -3.71 16.55 -17.57
C SER A 367 -3.20 17.94 -17.90
N PHE A 368 -2.19 18.44 -17.19
CA PHE A 368 -1.57 19.73 -17.50
C PHE A 368 -0.82 19.69 -18.84
N LYS A 369 -0.09 18.60 -19.09
CA LYS A 369 0.66 18.39 -20.35
C LYS A 369 -0.25 18.08 -21.54
N GLN A 370 -1.56 17.96 -21.33
CA GLN A 370 -2.56 17.62 -22.35
C GLN A 370 -2.22 16.31 -23.06
N TYR A 371 -1.78 15.31 -22.29
CA TYR A 371 -1.44 14.00 -22.83
C TYR A 371 -2.67 13.35 -23.49
N ALA A 372 -2.49 12.92 -24.72
CA ALA A 372 -3.54 12.23 -25.49
C ALA A 372 -3.54 10.73 -25.13
N TYR A 373 -4.27 10.37 -24.08
CA TYR A 373 -4.40 8.97 -23.63
C TYR A 373 -5.21 8.14 -24.65
N SER A 374 -4.90 6.84 -24.72
CA SER A 374 -5.43 5.94 -25.76
C SER A 374 -6.69 5.21 -25.33
N ASP A 375 -6.98 5.09 -24.03
CA ASP A 375 -7.93 4.12 -23.43
C ASP A 375 -7.63 2.65 -23.79
N GLN A 376 -6.40 2.35 -24.22
CA GLN A 376 -6.00 1.03 -24.73
C GLN A 376 -4.57 0.68 -24.22
N PRO A 377 -4.38 0.45 -22.91
CA PRO A 377 -3.11 -0.07 -22.42
C PRO A 377 -2.85 -1.49 -22.93
N ASP A 378 -1.59 -1.91 -22.95
CA ASP A 378 -1.20 -3.26 -23.35
C ASP A 378 -1.42 -4.27 -22.21
N LEU A 379 -2.72 -4.60 -21.96
CA LEU A 379 -3.10 -5.53 -20.89
C LEU A 379 -2.49 -6.92 -21.07
N ALA A 380 -2.18 -7.35 -22.29
CA ALA A 380 -1.55 -8.64 -22.52
C ALA A 380 -0.12 -8.67 -22.00
N ALA A 381 0.67 -7.63 -22.32
CA ALA A 381 2.04 -7.49 -21.76
C ALA A 381 2.02 -7.33 -20.24
N HIS A 382 1.03 -6.65 -19.69
CA HIS A 382 0.92 -6.47 -18.24
C HIS A 382 0.50 -7.76 -17.52
N ALA A 383 -0.34 -8.60 -18.12
CA ALA A 383 -0.66 -9.94 -17.60
C ALA A 383 0.58 -10.83 -17.50
N GLU A 384 1.50 -10.77 -18.48
CA GLU A 384 2.80 -11.47 -18.43
C GLU A 384 3.66 -10.98 -17.25
N ILE A 385 3.69 -9.66 -17.01
CA ILE A 385 4.40 -9.07 -15.85
C ILE A 385 3.75 -9.54 -14.55
N ALA A 386 2.42 -9.57 -14.46
CA ALA A 386 1.67 -10.05 -13.30
C ALA A 386 1.98 -11.52 -13.01
N ARG A 387 1.95 -12.40 -14.02
CA ARG A 387 2.31 -13.82 -13.90
C ARG A 387 3.75 -13.99 -13.41
N HIS A 388 4.69 -13.24 -14.00
CA HIS A 388 6.08 -13.29 -13.57
C HIS A 388 6.26 -12.85 -12.13
N ALA A 389 5.63 -11.74 -11.72
CA ALA A 389 5.67 -11.24 -10.35
C ALA A 389 5.07 -12.28 -9.36
N ALA A 390 3.96 -12.91 -9.73
CA ALA A 390 3.36 -13.96 -8.92
C ALA A 390 4.31 -15.12 -8.68
N THR A 391 4.96 -15.65 -9.74
CA THR A 391 5.90 -16.78 -9.62
C THR A 391 7.12 -16.47 -8.74
N GLN A 392 7.61 -15.22 -8.80
CA GLN A 392 8.80 -14.79 -8.03
C GLN A 392 8.50 -14.48 -6.55
N GLY A 393 7.23 -14.23 -6.21
CA GLY A 393 6.81 -13.94 -4.84
C GLY A 393 6.18 -15.11 -4.10
N MET A 394 5.80 -16.20 -4.77
CA MET A 394 5.32 -17.41 -4.10
C MET A 394 6.39 -18.02 -3.21
N VAL A 395 6.01 -18.48 -2.00
CA VAL A 395 6.93 -18.97 -0.98
C VAL A 395 6.70 -20.46 -0.71
N LEU A 396 7.72 -21.27 -0.92
CA LEU A 396 7.70 -22.69 -0.59
C LEU A 396 8.07 -22.87 0.89
N LEU A 397 7.10 -23.28 1.73
CA LEU A 397 7.33 -23.49 3.17
C LEU A 397 7.82 -24.89 3.52
N LYS A 398 7.38 -25.90 2.77
CA LYS A 398 7.71 -27.31 3.03
C LYS A 398 7.87 -28.03 1.70
N ASN A 399 8.82 -28.97 1.61
CA ASN A 399 9.01 -29.86 0.45
C ASN A 399 9.76 -31.14 0.86
N GLU A 400 9.05 -32.09 1.45
CA GLU A 400 9.60 -33.33 1.91
C GLU A 400 9.73 -34.35 0.77
N ASP A 401 10.83 -35.07 0.76
CA ASP A 401 11.14 -36.10 -0.24
C ASP A 401 10.96 -35.65 -1.69
N ARG A 402 11.22 -34.35 -1.96
CA ARG A 402 11.04 -33.76 -3.28
C ARG A 402 9.62 -33.95 -3.84
N ALA A 403 8.60 -33.70 -3.01
CA ALA A 403 7.20 -33.78 -3.43
C ALA A 403 6.91 -32.78 -4.56
N LEU A 404 7.63 -31.69 -4.60
CA LEU A 404 7.70 -30.72 -5.70
C LEU A 404 9.14 -30.66 -6.27
N PRO A 405 9.32 -30.41 -7.58
CA PRO A 405 8.27 -30.22 -8.60
C PRO A 405 7.50 -31.50 -8.91
N LEU A 406 6.24 -31.33 -9.35
CA LEU A 406 5.36 -32.45 -9.74
C LEU A 406 5.93 -33.21 -10.92
N PRO A 407 5.82 -34.57 -10.95
CA PRO A 407 6.18 -35.35 -12.13
C PRO A 407 5.35 -34.93 -13.36
N PRO A 408 5.94 -34.77 -14.56
CA PRO A 408 5.21 -34.39 -15.74
C PRO A 408 4.00 -35.28 -16.07
N ALA A 409 2.93 -34.69 -16.59
CA ALA A 409 1.71 -35.39 -17.02
C ALA A 409 1.00 -36.22 -15.92
N SER A 410 1.25 -35.94 -14.64
CA SER A 410 0.53 -36.55 -13.52
C SER A 410 -0.96 -36.23 -13.58
N THR A 411 -1.78 -37.16 -13.09
CA THR A 411 -3.18 -36.90 -12.80
C THR A 411 -3.32 -36.32 -11.41
N LEU A 412 -3.94 -35.14 -11.31
CA LEU A 412 -4.12 -34.38 -10.09
C LEU A 412 -5.56 -34.44 -9.59
N ALA A 413 -5.74 -34.84 -8.32
CA ALA A 413 -6.99 -34.61 -7.60
C ALA A 413 -6.91 -33.23 -6.92
N LEU A 414 -7.66 -32.27 -7.41
CA LEU A 414 -7.69 -30.91 -6.87
C LEU A 414 -8.83 -30.77 -5.87
N PHE A 415 -8.47 -30.49 -4.63
CA PHE A 415 -9.40 -30.26 -3.54
C PHE A 415 -9.38 -28.79 -3.12
N GLY A 416 -10.45 -28.35 -2.46
CA GLY A 416 -10.62 -26.99 -1.99
C GLY A 416 -11.29 -26.07 -3.04
N ASN A 417 -12.27 -25.29 -2.59
CA ASN A 417 -13.02 -24.38 -3.46
C ASN A 417 -12.11 -23.44 -4.25
N ALA A 418 -11.00 -22.97 -3.62
CA ALA A 418 -10.07 -22.05 -4.25
C ALA A 418 -9.23 -22.68 -5.39
N SER A 419 -9.26 -24.01 -5.58
CA SER A 419 -8.70 -24.65 -6.76
C SER A 419 -9.48 -24.29 -8.04
N TYR A 420 -10.77 -23.97 -7.91
CA TYR A 420 -11.71 -23.71 -8.99
C TYR A 420 -12.15 -22.23 -9.04
N GLU A 421 -12.10 -21.56 -7.91
CA GLU A 421 -12.37 -20.13 -7.75
C GLU A 421 -11.23 -19.46 -6.99
N LEU A 422 -10.18 -19.15 -7.73
CA LEU A 422 -8.99 -18.50 -7.18
C LEU A 422 -9.33 -17.10 -6.67
N ILE A 423 -8.85 -16.76 -5.47
CA ILE A 423 -8.95 -15.43 -4.91
C ILE A 423 -7.81 -14.59 -5.48
N VAL A 424 -8.15 -13.62 -6.32
CA VAL A 424 -7.18 -12.81 -7.10
C VAL A 424 -6.53 -11.74 -6.25
N GLY A 425 -7.34 -11.08 -5.39
CA GLY A 425 -6.95 -9.95 -4.55
C GLY A 425 -7.97 -9.71 -3.44
N GLY A 426 -7.68 -8.76 -2.56
CA GLY A 426 -8.58 -8.37 -1.46
C GLY A 426 -9.73 -7.47 -1.93
N THR A 427 -10.69 -7.22 -1.02
CA THR A 427 -11.88 -6.41 -1.29
C THR A 427 -11.71 -4.96 -0.86
N GLY A 428 -12.62 -4.08 -1.31
CA GLY A 428 -12.63 -2.64 -1.02
C GLY A 428 -11.91 -1.83 -2.08
N SER A 429 -11.07 -0.87 -1.70
CA SER A 429 -10.31 -0.03 -2.64
C SER A 429 -9.30 -0.83 -3.47
N GLY A 430 -8.99 -2.05 -3.06
CA GLY A 430 -8.11 -3.00 -3.77
C GLY A 430 -8.79 -3.81 -4.89
N GLU A 431 -10.10 -3.72 -5.06
CA GLU A 431 -10.80 -4.45 -6.13
C GLU A 431 -10.43 -3.92 -7.52
N VAL A 432 -10.26 -4.85 -8.45
CA VAL A 432 -9.94 -4.56 -9.87
C VAL A 432 -11.01 -5.19 -10.76
N ASN A 433 -11.29 -4.57 -11.89
CA ASN A 433 -12.14 -5.15 -12.93
C ASN A 433 -11.25 -5.78 -14.01
N GLU A 434 -10.82 -7.01 -13.77
CA GLU A 434 -9.99 -7.79 -14.68
C GLU A 434 -10.79 -8.40 -15.82
N ALA A 435 -10.13 -8.66 -16.96
CA ALA A 435 -10.77 -9.26 -18.13
C ALA A 435 -11.07 -10.76 -17.93
N TYR A 436 -10.29 -11.44 -17.11
CA TYR A 436 -10.39 -12.88 -16.83
C TYR A 436 -9.60 -13.24 -15.59
N VAL A 437 -9.91 -14.40 -15.02
CA VAL A 437 -9.12 -15.03 -13.95
C VAL A 437 -8.79 -16.45 -14.38
N VAL A 438 -7.53 -16.85 -14.24
CA VAL A 438 -7.09 -18.22 -14.46
C VAL A 438 -7.16 -18.96 -13.13
N SER A 439 -8.07 -19.93 -13.02
CA SER A 439 -8.17 -20.84 -11.86
C SER A 439 -7.04 -21.87 -11.86
N LEU A 440 -6.81 -22.52 -10.71
CA LEU A 440 -5.72 -23.52 -10.60
C LEU A 440 -5.97 -24.72 -11.54
N ASP A 441 -7.19 -25.24 -11.61
CA ASP A 441 -7.50 -26.36 -12.50
C ASP A 441 -7.22 -26.05 -13.98
N THR A 442 -7.52 -24.82 -14.42
CA THR A 442 -7.21 -24.34 -15.78
C THR A 442 -5.69 -24.20 -15.97
N GLY A 443 -4.98 -23.61 -14.99
CA GLY A 443 -3.54 -23.40 -15.08
C GLY A 443 -2.75 -24.69 -15.15
N VAL A 444 -3.09 -25.71 -14.33
CA VAL A 444 -2.37 -26.99 -14.37
C VAL A 444 -2.68 -27.80 -15.64
N GLU A 445 -3.90 -27.70 -16.18
CA GLU A 445 -4.21 -28.31 -17.50
C GLU A 445 -3.38 -27.65 -18.61
N ALA A 446 -3.26 -26.32 -18.60
CA ALA A 446 -2.40 -25.61 -19.54
C ALA A 446 -0.91 -25.98 -19.42
N ALA A 447 -0.45 -26.34 -18.21
CA ALA A 447 0.88 -26.85 -17.96
C ALA A 447 1.07 -28.33 -18.31
N GLY A 448 0.04 -29.03 -18.82
CA GLY A 448 0.10 -30.41 -19.32
C GLY A 448 -0.22 -31.48 -18.30
N TYR A 449 -0.81 -31.14 -17.17
CA TYR A 449 -1.34 -32.09 -16.18
C TYR A 449 -2.77 -32.50 -16.51
N VAL A 450 -3.20 -33.61 -15.95
CA VAL A 450 -4.58 -34.10 -16.08
C VAL A 450 -5.32 -33.84 -14.78
N VAL A 451 -6.42 -33.09 -14.83
CA VAL A 451 -7.28 -32.88 -13.65
C VAL A 451 -8.31 -34.00 -13.57
N GLU A 452 -8.50 -34.59 -12.39
CA GLU A 452 -9.51 -35.60 -12.14
C GLU A 452 -10.91 -35.00 -12.36
N ALA A 453 -11.63 -35.50 -13.37
CA ALA A 453 -12.80 -34.84 -13.91
C ALA A 453 -14.03 -34.93 -12.99
N SER A 454 -14.24 -36.06 -12.29
CA SER A 454 -15.42 -36.22 -11.43
C SER A 454 -15.37 -35.30 -10.22
N LEU A 455 -14.20 -35.16 -9.61
CA LEU A 455 -13.99 -34.28 -8.48
C LEU A 455 -14.14 -32.78 -8.89
N ARG A 456 -13.57 -32.41 -10.07
CA ARG A 456 -13.76 -31.08 -10.63
C ARG A 456 -15.25 -30.72 -10.83
N ASP A 457 -16.02 -31.64 -11.44
CA ASP A 457 -17.43 -31.41 -11.70
C ASP A 457 -18.24 -31.31 -10.40
N GLU A 458 -17.89 -32.11 -9.38
CA GLU A 458 -18.49 -32.06 -8.05
C GLU A 458 -18.26 -30.69 -7.38
N TYR A 459 -17.00 -30.20 -7.32
CA TYR A 459 -16.67 -28.89 -6.76
C TYR A 459 -17.35 -27.74 -7.50
N ARG A 460 -17.30 -27.72 -8.84
CA ARG A 460 -17.92 -26.66 -9.62
C ARG A 460 -19.44 -26.60 -9.42
N ASN A 461 -20.11 -27.75 -9.35
CA ASN A 461 -21.54 -27.80 -9.07
C ASN A 461 -21.84 -27.33 -7.64
N PHE A 462 -21.10 -27.81 -6.67
CA PHE A 462 -21.24 -27.40 -5.27
C PHE A 462 -21.09 -25.86 -5.11
N ILE A 463 -20.05 -25.29 -5.68
CA ILE A 463 -19.79 -23.84 -5.62
C ILE A 463 -20.92 -23.05 -6.28
N ALA A 464 -21.39 -23.48 -7.47
CA ALA A 464 -22.49 -22.86 -8.18
C ALA A 464 -23.79 -22.89 -7.36
N ASP A 465 -24.12 -24.03 -6.74
CA ASP A 465 -25.30 -24.19 -5.91
C ASP A 465 -25.24 -23.32 -4.65
N GLN A 466 -24.08 -23.23 -4.00
CA GLN A 466 -23.89 -22.36 -2.83
C GLN A 466 -24.04 -20.89 -3.19
N LYS A 467 -23.49 -20.46 -4.32
CA LYS A 467 -23.61 -19.07 -4.80
C LYS A 467 -25.04 -18.69 -5.13
N ALA A 468 -25.79 -19.60 -5.77
CA ALA A 468 -27.19 -19.37 -6.14
C ALA A 468 -28.11 -19.15 -4.90
N GLN A 469 -27.69 -19.63 -3.73
CA GLN A 469 -28.44 -19.50 -2.47
C GLN A 469 -28.08 -18.25 -1.65
N ARG A 470 -27.08 -17.47 -2.09
CA ARG A 470 -26.60 -16.32 -1.32
C ARG A 470 -27.41 -15.06 -1.60
N PRO A 471 -27.56 -14.18 -0.62
CA PRO A 471 -28.05 -12.83 -0.87
C PRO A 471 -27.08 -12.09 -1.83
N ALA A 472 -27.60 -11.09 -2.54
CA ALA A 472 -26.79 -10.23 -3.36
C ALA A 472 -25.67 -9.58 -2.50
N PRO A 473 -24.43 -9.47 -3.03
CA PRO A 473 -23.35 -8.83 -2.30
C PRO A 473 -23.72 -7.39 -1.98
N MET A 474 -23.43 -6.97 -0.74
CA MET A 474 -23.58 -5.56 -0.36
C MET A 474 -22.31 -4.82 -0.79
N PRO A 475 -22.43 -3.66 -1.43
CA PRO A 475 -21.28 -2.84 -1.77
C PRO A 475 -20.42 -2.54 -0.51
N PHE A 476 -19.11 -2.57 -0.66
CA PHE A 476 -18.12 -2.30 0.41
C PHE A 476 -18.03 -3.34 1.54
N PHE A 477 -18.88 -4.33 1.61
CA PHE A 477 -18.76 -5.39 2.61
C PHE A 477 -18.29 -6.69 1.97
N PRO A 478 -17.33 -7.40 2.58
CA PRO A 478 -16.88 -8.68 2.04
C PRO A 478 -18.03 -9.68 2.01
N THR A 479 -18.22 -10.34 0.89
CA THR A 479 -19.16 -11.45 0.80
C THR A 479 -18.59 -12.64 1.56
N PRO A 480 -19.34 -13.28 2.49
CA PRO A 480 -18.84 -14.47 3.19
C PRO A 480 -18.32 -15.54 2.21
N PRO A 481 -17.23 -16.24 2.51
CA PRO A 481 -16.69 -17.28 1.61
C PRO A 481 -17.69 -18.44 1.40
N VAL A 482 -17.60 -19.16 0.28
CA VAL A 482 -18.32 -20.44 0.10
C VAL A 482 -17.79 -21.42 1.15
N PRO A 483 -18.65 -22.04 1.98
CA PRO A 483 -18.19 -23.07 2.91
C PRO A 483 -17.41 -24.17 2.16
N GLU A 484 -16.38 -24.72 2.78
CA GLU A 484 -15.60 -25.77 2.12
C GLU A 484 -16.43 -27.05 1.93
N MET A 485 -16.23 -27.72 0.81
CA MET A 485 -16.95 -28.94 0.48
C MET A 485 -16.37 -30.13 1.21
N ALA A 486 -17.20 -30.83 1.96
CA ALA A 486 -16.79 -32.11 2.59
C ALA A 486 -16.72 -33.21 1.54
N VAL A 487 -15.68 -34.03 1.55
CA VAL A 487 -15.47 -35.19 0.66
C VAL A 487 -15.65 -36.48 1.44
N THR A 488 -16.40 -37.45 0.91
CA THR A 488 -16.66 -38.68 1.62
C THR A 488 -15.46 -39.65 1.61
N ALA A 489 -15.33 -40.50 2.62
CA ALA A 489 -14.27 -41.54 2.69
C ALA A 489 -14.26 -42.49 1.48
N ASP A 490 -15.45 -42.83 0.95
CA ASP A 490 -15.56 -43.68 -0.24
C ASP A 490 -15.04 -42.94 -1.50
N SER A 491 -15.35 -41.64 -1.66
CA SER A 491 -14.79 -40.82 -2.74
C SER A 491 -13.27 -40.71 -2.59
N LEU A 492 -12.74 -40.42 -1.40
CA LEU A 492 -11.29 -40.36 -1.15
C LEU A 492 -10.58 -41.66 -1.51
N THR A 493 -11.20 -42.83 -1.17
CA THR A 493 -10.66 -44.13 -1.56
C THR A 493 -10.60 -44.33 -3.08
N GLN A 494 -11.57 -43.82 -3.82
CA GLN A 494 -11.60 -43.89 -5.29
C GLN A 494 -10.58 -42.92 -5.89
N LEU A 495 -10.55 -41.68 -5.42
CA LEU A 495 -9.66 -40.61 -5.88
C LEU A 495 -8.19 -40.94 -5.65
N SER A 496 -7.85 -41.53 -4.46
CA SER A 496 -6.48 -41.96 -4.17
C SER A 496 -5.96 -43.09 -5.06
N ARG A 497 -6.84 -43.79 -5.78
CA ARG A 497 -6.47 -44.78 -6.81
C ARG A 497 -6.40 -44.15 -8.22
N ALA A 498 -7.27 -43.17 -8.51
CA ALA A 498 -7.41 -42.56 -9.83
C ALA A 498 -6.34 -41.50 -10.10
N ALA A 499 -5.99 -40.67 -9.12
CA ALA A 499 -5.03 -39.60 -9.25
C ALA A 499 -3.63 -40.00 -8.73
N ASP A 500 -2.59 -39.32 -9.22
CA ASP A 500 -1.20 -39.54 -8.80
C ASP A 500 -0.81 -38.66 -7.60
N VAL A 501 -1.40 -37.48 -7.50
CA VAL A 501 -1.11 -36.48 -6.45
C VAL A 501 -2.40 -35.83 -6.01
N ALA A 502 -2.54 -35.53 -4.72
CA ALA A 502 -3.55 -34.64 -4.18
C ALA A 502 -3.00 -33.21 -4.07
N VAL A 503 -3.75 -32.25 -4.56
CA VAL A 503 -3.47 -30.82 -4.34
C VAL A 503 -4.67 -30.20 -3.64
N ILE A 504 -4.44 -29.60 -2.49
CA ILE A 504 -5.48 -28.94 -1.67
C ILE A 504 -5.24 -27.46 -1.68
N THR A 505 -6.21 -26.66 -2.12
CA THR A 505 -6.09 -25.20 -2.09
C THR A 505 -6.94 -24.62 -0.98
N ILE A 506 -6.28 -24.00 0.00
CA ILE A 506 -6.94 -23.27 1.09
C ILE A 506 -7.07 -21.81 0.69
N GLY A 507 -8.29 -21.28 0.68
CA GLY A 507 -8.60 -19.91 0.31
C GLY A 507 -8.94 -19.03 1.51
N ARG A 508 -8.35 -17.83 1.59
CA ARG A 508 -8.78 -16.77 2.53
C ARG A 508 -8.81 -15.43 1.82
N ASN A 509 -9.95 -14.77 1.86
CA ASN A 509 -10.04 -13.37 1.45
C ASN A 509 -9.86 -12.45 2.66
N SER A 510 -9.55 -11.21 2.40
CA SER A 510 -9.50 -10.13 3.37
C SER A 510 -9.78 -8.82 2.66
N GLY A 511 -10.06 -7.77 3.39
CA GLY A 511 -10.39 -6.52 2.75
C GLY A 511 -10.52 -5.36 3.71
N GLU A 512 -10.87 -4.25 3.14
CA GLU A 512 -11.17 -3.02 3.83
C GLU A 512 -12.45 -3.15 4.65
N PHE A 513 -12.56 -2.37 5.72
CA PHE A 513 -13.66 -2.28 6.69
C PHE A 513 -13.76 -3.39 7.75
N THR A 514 -12.99 -4.48 7.65
CA THR A 514 -13.09 -5.59 8.60
C THR A 514 -11.73 -6.23 8.83
N ASP A 515 -11.34 -6.37 10.11
CA ASP A 515 -10.21 -7.19 10.49
C ASP A 515 -10.61 -8.68 10.45
N ARG A 516 -9.61 -9.54 10.22
CA ARG A 516 -9.75 -10.99 10.21
C ARG A 516 -10.07 -11.52 11.61
N GLN A 517 -10.51 -12.77 11.69
CA GLN A 517 -10.83 -13.46 12.95
C GLN A 517 -9.83 -14.60 13.21
N VAL A 518 -9.75 -15.03 14.49
CA VAL A 518 -8.91 -16.18 14.85
C VAL A 518 -9.58 -17.47 14.40
N GLU A 519 -10.86 -17.66 14.75
CA GLU A 519 -11.63 -18.86 14.40
C GLU A 519 -12.02 -18.84 12.92
N ASP A 520 -11.85 -19.97 12.26
CA ASP A 520 -12.26 -20.24 10.88
C ASP A 520 -11.62 -19.30 9.81
N ASP A 521 -10.68 -18.44 10.21
CA ASP A 521 -9.95 -17.54 9.30
C ASP A 521 -8.44 -17.63 9.51
N PHE A 522 -7.87 -17.15 10.62
CA PHE A 522 -6.46 -17.36 10.95
C PHE A 522 -6.17 -18.84 11.21
N ASN A 523 -7.02 -19.49 11.98
CA ASN A 523 -7.06 -20.94 12.10
C ASN A 523 -7.87 -21.56 10.96
N LEU A 524 -7.58 -22.82 10.60
CA LEU A 524 -8.44 -23.59 9.73
C LEU A 524 -9.79 -23.90 10.43
N SER A 525 -10.85 -23.96 9.64
CA SER A 525 -12.13 -24.48 10.11
C SER A 525 -12.03 -26.00 10.36
N ASP A 526 -12.96 -26.54 11.17
CA ASP A 526 -13.05 -27.98 11.43
C ASP A 526 -13.16 -28.80 10.12
N THR A 527 -13.88 -28.25 9.12
CA THR A 527 -14.05 -28.90 7.81
C THR A 527 -12.72 -28.95 7.04
N GLU A 528 -11.94 -27.89 7.05
CA GLU A 528 -10.63 -27.85 6.38
C GLU A 528 -9.61 -28.73 7.07
N HIS A 529 -9.59 -28.74 8.41
CA HIS A 529 -8.76 -29.67 9.16
C HIS A 529 -9.08 -31.14 8.83
N ALA A 530 -10.38 -31.49 8.84
CA ALA A 530 -10.81 -32.81 8.47
C ALA A 530 -10.42 -33.15 7.03
N LEU A 531 -10.64 -32.22 6.09
CA LEU A 531 -10.31 -32.38 4.67
C LEU A 531 -8.81 -32.71 4.48
N ILE A 532 -7.92 -31.90 5.05
CA ILE A 532 -6.47 -32.12 4.94
C ILE A 532 -6.09 -33.46 5.57
N GLY A 533 -6.58 -33.79 6.78
CA GLY A 533 -6.26 -35.00 7.49
C GLY A 533 -6.75 -36.26 6.79
N GLU A 534 -7.98 -36.26 6.28
CA GLU A 534 -8.57 -37.42 5.59
C GLU A 534 -7.94 -37.63 4.21
N ILE A 535 -7.68 -36.58 3.43
CA ILE A 535 -6.97 -36.67 2.16
C ILE A 535 -5.57 -37.20 2.38
N SER A 536 -4.84 -36.65 3.36
CA SER A 536 -3.50 -37.11 3.72
C SER A 536 -3.49 -38.61 4.05
N THR A 537 -4.41 -39.04 4.89
CA THR A 537 -4.56 -40.46 5.27
C THR A 537 -4.79 -41.34 4.04
N ALA A 538 -5.71 -40.97 3.15
CA ALA A 538 -6.06 -41.77 1.99
C ALA A 538 -4.92 -41.84 0.94
N PHE A 539 -4.29 -40.71 0.64
CA PHE A 539 -3.24 -40.66 -0.37
C PHE A 539 -1.93 -41.23 0.13
N HIS A 540 -1.53 -41.02 1.39
CA HIS A 540 -0.34 -41.64 1.97
C HIS A 540 -0.50 -43.16 2.08
N ALA A 541 -1.69 -43.66 2.41
CA ALA A 541 -1.96 -45.11 2.39
C ALA A 541 -1.81 -45.71 0.97
N ALA A 542 -2.01 -44.94 -0.06
CA ALA A 542 -1.77 -45.31 -1.47
C ALA A 542 -0.32 -45.03 -1.92
N GLY A 543 0.56 -44.54 -1.06
CA GLY A 543 1.94 -44.17 -1.38
C GLY A 543 2.07 -42.89 -2.26
N LYS A 544 1.09 -42.00 -2.20
CA LYS A 544 1.00 -40.80 -3.01
C LYS A 544 1.20 -39.54 -2.18
N LYS A 545 1.62 -38.46 -2.82
CA LYS A 545 1.94 -37.17 -2.19
C LYS A 545 0.73 -36.26 -2.05
N VAL A 546 0.77 -35.42 -1.02
CA VAL A 546 -0.23 -34.37 -0.72
C VAL A 546 0.44 -33.02 -0.70
N ILE A 547 -0.02 -32.10 -1.56
CA ILE A 547 0.48 -30.74 -1.69
C ILE A 547 -0.61 -29.77 -1.20
N VAL A 548 -0.25 -28.81 -0.35
CA VAL A 548 -1.17 -27.73 0.05
C VAL A 548 -0.72 -26.43 -0.60
N VAL A 549 -1.65 -25.77 -1.27
CA VAL A 549 -1.49 -24.42 -1.83
C VAL A 549 -2.31 -23.44 -0.99
N MET A 550 -1.68 -22.40 -0.49
CA MET A 550 -2.33 -21.38 0.33
C MET A 550 -2.61 -20.14 -0.54
N ASN A 551 -3.87 -19.98 -0.96
CA ASN A 551 -4.35 -18.80 -1.68
C ASN A 551 -4.97 -17.83 -0.67
N VAL A 552 -4.13 -17.08 0.04
CA VAL A 552 -4.50 -16.35 1.26
C VAL A 552 -4.09 -14.87 1.21
N ALA A 553 -4.89 -14.02 1.86
CA ALA A 553 -4.64 -12.59 1.97
C ALA A 553 -3.60 -12.22 3.06
N GLY A 554 -3.26 -13.15 3.95
CA GLY A 554 -2.36 -12.91 5.09
C GLY A 554 -1.94 -14.21 5.75
N VAL A 555 -1.34 -14.09 6.92
CA VAL A 555 -0.85 -15.25 7.71
C VAL A 555 -1.98 -16.18 8.08
N LEU A 556 -1.72 -17.48 7.97
CA LEU A 556 -2.57 -18.58 8.41
C LEU A 556 -1.78 -19.43 9.42
N GLU A 557 -2.44 -19.96 10.44
CA GLU A 557 -1.83 -20.94 11.33
C GLU A 557 -1.48 -22.21 10.52
N VAL A 558 -0.23 -22.62 10.57
CA VAL A 558 0.25 -23.80 9.82
C VAL A 558 0.78 -24.91 10.72
N ALA A 559 1.05 -24.65 11.98
CA ALA A 559 1.73 -25.59 12.88
C ALA A 559 0.89 -26.83 13.20
N SER A 560 -0.44 -26.68 13.31
CA SER A 560 -1.36 -27.76 13.69
C SER A 560 -1.59 -28.80 12.58
N TRP A 561 -1.37 -28.44 11.31
CA TRP A 561 -1.70 -29.30 10.17
C TRP A 561 -0.56 -29.56 9.18
N ARG A 562 0.55 -28.78 9.26
CA ARG A 562 1.67 -28.88 8.30
C ARG A 562 2.23 -30.29 8.13
N ASP A 563 2.13 -31.15 9.15
CA ASP A 563 2.67 -32.52 9.11
C ASP A 563 1.84 -33.46 8.23
N HIS A 564 0.62 -33.07 7.87
CA HIS A 564 -0.23 -33.80 6.94
C HIS A 564 0.13 -33.57 5.46
N ALA A 565 0.87 -32.52 5.14
CA ALA A 565 1.26 -32.17 3.77
C ALA A 565 2.73 -32.54 3.51
N ASP A 566 3.02 -33.09 2.32
CA ASP A 566 4.41 -33.30 1.86
C ASP A 566 5.05 -32.00 1.34
N ALA A 567 4.26 -31.10 0.75
CA ALA A 567 4.72 -29.77 0.40
C ALA A 567 3.66 -28.73 0.68
N ILE A 568 4.11 -27.49 1.01
CA ILE A 568 3.25 -26.35 1.29
C ILE A 568 3.78 -25.16 0.49
N LEU A 569 2.93 -24.58 -0.39
CA LEU A 569 3.22 -23.42 -1.20
C LEU A 569 2.27 -22.27 -0.81
N VAL A 570 2.82 -21.16 -0.34
CA VAL A 570 2.06 -19.92 -0.15
C VAL A 570 2.02 -19.19 -1.47
N ALA A 571 0.86 -19.14 -2.08
CA ALA A 571 0.60 -18.44 -3.32
C ALA A 571 0.09 -17.01 -3.10
N TRP A 572 -0.24 -16.63 -1.85
CA TRP A 572 -0.92 -15.39 -1.51
C TRP A 572 -2.15 -15.16 -2.39
N GLN A 573 -2.45 -13.92 -2.77
CA GLN A 573 -3.45 -13.55 -3.78
C GLN A 573 -2.71 -13.11 -5.04
N PRO A 574 -2.64 -13.99 -6.08
CA PRO A 574 -1.63 -13.90 -7.12
C PRO A 574 -2.05 -13.12 -8.37
N GLY A 575 -3.17 -12.39 -8.32
CA GLY A 575 -3.67 -11.66 -9.48
C GLY A 575 -4.34 -12.57 -10.52
N GLN A 576 -4.72 -11.98 -11.67
CA GLN A 576 -5.53 -12.66 -12.69
C GLN A 576 -4.87 -13.90 -13.32
N GLU A 577 -3.53 -13.95 -13.35
CA GLU A 577 -2.75 -15.06 -13.91
C GLU A 577 -2.39 -16.13 -12.86
N GLY A 578 -3.05 -16.10 -11.70
CA GLY A 578 -2.69 -16.89 -10.53
C GLY A 578 -2.60 -18.38 -10.77
N GLY A 579 -3.57 -18.97 -11.46
CA GLY A 579 -3.57 -20.42 -11.76
C GLY A 579 -2.37 -20.84 -12.62
N ASN A 580 -2.03 -20.02 -13.63
CA ASN A 580 -0.85 -20.24 -14.47
C ASN A 580 0.45 -20.12 -13.64
N ALA A 581 0.53 -19.09 -12.80
CA ALA A 581 1.72 -18.85 -11.97
C ALA A 581 1.92 -19.97 -10.93
N ILE A 582 0.86 -20.44 -10.28
CA ILE A 582 0.93 -21.60 -9.37
C ILE A 582 1.40 -22.85 -10.13
N ALA A 583 0.82 -23.11 -11.32
CA ALA A 583 1.21 -24.24 -12.16
C ALA A 583 2.69 -24.18 -12.59
N ASP A 584 3.23 -22.99 -12.92
CA ASP A 584 4.65 -22.80 -13.24
C ASP A 584 5.56 -23.21 -12.08
N VAL A 585 5.17 -22.87 -10.85
CA VAL A 585 5.93 -23.28 -9.66
C VAL A 585 5.74 -24.77 -9.40
N LEU A 586 4.52 -25.30 -9.37
CA LEU A 586 4.26 -26.72 -9.10
C LEU A 586 4.96 -27.64 -10.11
N SER A 587 5.02 -27.24 -11.38
CA SER A 587 5.70 -28.04 -12.43
C SER A 587 7.22 -27.92 -12.43
N GLY A 588 7.77 -26.94 -11.72
CA GLY A 588 9.20 -26.64 -11.77
C GLY A 588 9.64 -25.86 -13.01
N ALA A 589 8.69 -25.34 -13.82
CA ALA A 589 9.01 -24.38 -14.88
C ALA A 589 9.65 -23.12 -14.29
N VAL A 590 9.25 -22.75 -13.08
CA VAL A 590 9.89 -21.72 -12.27
C VAL A 590 10.28 -22.32 -10.91
N ASN A 591 11.56 -22.16 -10.54
CA ASN A 591 12.03 -22.53 -9.22
C ASN A 591 11.61 -21.43 -8.21
N PRO A 592 10.86 -21.77 -7.13
CA PRO A 592 10.44 -20.78 -6.13
C PRO A 592 11.64 -20.08 -5.51
N SER A 593 11.53 -18.76 -5.37
CA SER A 593 12.57 -17.90 -4.82
C SER A 593 12.03 -16.83 -3.89
N GLY A 594 10.73 -16.88 -3.61
CA GLY A 594 10.06 -15.99 -2.66
C GLY A 594 10.50 -16.26 -1.22
N ARG A 595 10.45 -15.23 -0.39
CA ARG A 595 10.75 -15.27 1.04
C ARG A 595 9.65 -14.57 1.81
N LEU A 596 9.26 -15.11 2.97
CA LEU A 596 8.21 -14.53 3.80
C LEU A 596 8.55 -13.08 4.20
N PRO A 597 7.66 -12.12 3.95
CA PRO A 597 7.85 -10.73 4.38
C PRO A 597 7.31 -10.49 5.80
N MET A 598 6.82 -11.52 6.47
CA MET A 598 6.39 -11.54 7.86
C MET A 598 6.60 -12.91 8.49
N THR A 599 6.59 -12.95 9.81
CA THR A 599 6.70 -14.17 10.62
C THR A 599 5.36 -14.90 10.66
N PHE A 600 5.39 -16.22 10.53
CA PHE A 600 4.24 -17.10 10.81
C PHE A 600 4.38 -17.63 12.24
N PRO A 601 3.50 -17.30 13.18
CA PRO A 601 3.54 -17.79 14.55
C PRO A 601 3.14 -19.27 14.64
N MET A 602 3.48 -19.95 15.74
CA MET A 602 2.96 -21.29 16.04
C MET A 602 1.47 -21.27 16.38
N ALA A 603 1.03 -20.22 17.09
CA ALA A 603 -0.35 -19.96 17.45
C ALA A 603 -0.60 -18.45 17.52
N TYR A 604 -1.85 -18.01 17.51
CA TYR A 604 -2.18 -16.60 17.64
C TYR A 604 -1.71 -16.01 18.98
N ASP A 605 -1.72 -16.80 20.05
CA ASP A 605 -1.23 -16.40 21.37
C ASP A 605 0.26 -16.04 21.41
N ASP A 606 1.04 -16.44 20.41
CA ASP A 606 2.46 -16.08 20.28
C ASP A 606 2.69 -14.71 19.60
N VAL A 607 1.63 -14.03 19.17
CA VAL A 607 1.73 -12.74 18.50
C VAL A 607 1.99 -11.64 19.53
N PRO A 608 3.02 -10.78 19.35
CA PRO A 608 3.37 -9.77 20.37
C PRO A 608 2.25 -8.76 20.67
N SER A 609 1.30 -8.56 19.77
CA SER A 609 0.18 -7.65 19.92
C SER A 609 -1.15 -8.35 20.29
N VAL A 610 -1.12 -9.62 20.70
CA VAL A 610 -2.35 -10.43 20.98
C VAL A 610 -3.24 -9.78 22.03
N ASP A 611 -2.66 -9.24 23.09
CA ASP A 611 -3.41 -8.67 24.23
C ASP A 611 -3.96 -7.26 23.93
N ASN A 612 -3.53 -6.61 22.85
CA ASN A 612 -3.89 -5.23 22.54
C ASN A 612 -4.34 -5.01 21.08
N PHE A 613 -4.78 -6.05 20.41
CA PHE A 613 -5.41 -5.98 19.08
C PHE A 613 -6.84 -6.56 19.18
N PRO A 614 -7.84 -5.91 18.58
CA PRO A 614 -7.82 -4.67 17.79
C PRO A 614 -7.92 -3.39 18.62
N GLY A 615 -7.92 -3.46 19.95
CA GLY A 615 -8.15 -2.36 20.89
C GLY A 615 -9.56 -2.38 21.48
N GLU A 616 -9.93 -1.31 22.18
CA GLU A 616 -11.15 -1.25 22.98
C GLU A 616 -11.98 0.01 22.65
N VAL A 617 -13.30 -0.16 22.64
CA VAL A 617 -14.23 0.98 22.61
C VAL A 617 -14.15 1.75 23.93
N LEU A 618 -14.03 3.07 23.84
CA LEU A 618 -14.01 3.91 25.05
C LEU A 618 -15.34 3.85 25.79
N PRO A 619 -15.34 3.76 27.13
CA PRO A 619 -16.56 3.62 27.92
C PRO A 619 -17.62 4.68 27.61
N GLY A 620 -18.85 4.26 27.39
CA GLY A 620 -20.00 5.12 27.07
C GLY A 620 -20.14 5.47 25.59
N ASN A 621 -19.35 4.83 24.73
CA ASN A 621 -19.41 5.00 23.26
C ASN A 621 -19.80 3.70 22.54
N GLU A 622 -20.31 2.71 23.25
CA GLU A 622 -20.77 1.46 22.66
C GLU A 622 -21.85 1.75 21.60
N PRO A 623 -21.79 1.13 20.42
CA PRO A 623 -22.74 1.40 19.35
C PRO A 623 -24.16 0.97 19.77
N GLU A 624 -25.15 1.84 19.59
CA GLU A 624 -26.56 1.55 19.94
C GLU A 624 -27.18 0.46 19.03
N ALA A 625 -26.69 0.28 17.81
CA ALA A 625 -27.17 -0.74 16.88
C ALA A 625 -26.13 -1.01 15.76
N GLY A 626 -25.52 -2.19 15.76
CA GLY A 626 -24.68 -2.70 14.67
C GLY A 626 -23.39 -1.90 14.40
N PRO A 627 -22.56 -2.34 13.45
CA PRO A 627 -21.33 -1.66 13.09
C PRO A 627 -21.62 -0.31 12.41
N SER A 628 -20.87 0.74 12.82
CA SER A 628 -20.90 2.06 12.20
C SER A 628 -19.84 2.14 11.10
N LEU A 629 -20.18 2.68 9.93
CA LEU A 629 -19.21 2.95 8.86
C LEU A 629 -18.09 3.89 9.31
N PHE A 630 -18.41 4.85 10.18
CA PHE A 630 -17.47 5.82 10.73
C PHE A 630 -16.81 5.36 12.04
N GLY A 631 -17.18 4.19 12.56
CA GLY A 631 -16.69 3.69 13.84
C GLY A 631 -17.21 4.47 15.04
N VAL A 632 -16.68 4.13 16.21
CA VAL A 632 -16.94 4.82 17.47
C VAL A 632 -15.62 5.10 18.19
N PRO A 633 -15.55 6.11 19.07
CA PRO A 633 -14.35 6.44 19.83
C PRO A 633 -13.74 5.21 20.52
N SER A 634 -12.52 4.88 20.13
CA SER A 634 -11.82 3.67 20.56
C SER A 634 -10.32 3.96 20.77
N GLU A 635 -9.63 3.08 21.46
CA GLU A 635 -8.21 3.21 21.76
C GLU A 635 -7.48 1.88 21.58
N VAL A 636 -6.26 1.95 21.04
CA VAL A 636 -5.34 0.83 20.97
C VAL A 636 -3.96 1.27 21.48
N ARG A 637 -3.29 0.39 22.27
CA ARG A 637 -1.94 0.64 22.80
C ARG A 637 -0.95 -0.25 22.11
N TYR A 638 0.14 0.33 21.59
CA TYR A 638 1.21 -0.42 20.96
C TYR A 638 2.26 -0.81 22.01
N GLU A 639 1.87 -1.71 22.94
CA GLU A 639 2.69 -2.13 24.06
C GLU A 639 3.82 -3.09 23.69
N GLU A 640 3.74 -3.72 22.51
CA GLU A 640 4.85 -4.50 21.95
C GLU A 640 6.07 -3.62 21.62
N GLY A 641 5.90 -2.32 21.55
CA GLY A 641 6.97 -1.37 21.33
C GLY A 641 7.71 -1.61 19.99
N ILE A 642 9.03 -1.60 20.01
CA ILE A 642 9.86 -1.88 18.82
C ILE A 642 9.89 -3.37 18.45
N TYR A 643 9.27 -4.24 19.25
CA TYR A 643 9.32 -5.70 19.07
C TYR A 643 8.17 -6.22 18.20
N VAL A 644 8.03 -5.67 17.01
CA VAL A 644 7.07 -6.12 15.99
C VAL A 644 7.70 -7.25 15.16
N GLY A 645 6.91 -8.30 14.89
CA GLY A 645 7.30 -9.41 14.04
C GLY A 645 8.58 -10.12 14.52
N TYR A 646 9.50 -10.46 13.61
CA TYR A 646 10.74 -11.21 13.91
C TYR A 646 11.60 -10.56 15.01
N ARG A 647 11.49 -9.25 15.23
CA ARG A 647 12.19 -8.56 16.33
C ARG A 647 11.77 -9.12 17.68
N TYR A 648 10.49 -9.42 17.84
CA TYR A 648 9.95 -10.08 19.03
C TYR A 648 10.46 -11.53 19.14
N TYR A 649 10.21 -12.35 18.13
CA TYR A 649 10.52 -13.78 18.16
C TYR A 649 12.01 -14.03 18.44
N ASN A 650 12.89 -13.31 17.76
CA ASN A 650 14.33 -13.46 17.93
C ASN A 650 14.84 -12.96 19.30
N THR A 651 14.27 -11.86 19.82
CA THR A 651 14.73 -11.25 21.08
C THR A 651 14.27 -12.03 22.30
N PHE A 652 13.04 -12.52 22.28
CA PHE A 652 12.45 -13.23 23.42
C PHE A 652 12.57 -14.75 23.32
N GLY A 653 13.09 -15.25 22.20
CA GLY A 653 13.32 -16.69 21.98
C GLY A 653 12.00 -17.47 21.80
N VAL A 654 10.99 -16.83 21.26
CA VAL A 654 9.74 -17.49 20.87
C VAL A 654 9.93 -18.18 19.53
N GLU A 655 9.63 -19.47 19.44
CA GLU A 655 9.80 -20.24 18.21
C GLU A 655 8.64 -19.96 17.24
N PRO A 656 8.88 -19.45 16.02
CA PRO A 656 7.83 -19.29 15.00
C PRO A 656 7.63 -20.59 14.21
N ALA A 657 6.47 -20.78 13.62
CA ALA A 657 6.23 -21.84 12.66
C ALA A 657 7.09 -21.67 11.40
N CYS A 658 7.20 -20.42 10.89
CA CYS A 658 8.14 -20.03 9.84
C CYS A 658 8.67 -18.62 10.14
N PRO A 659 10.00 -18.43 10.19
CA PRO A 659 10.56 -17.11 10.52
C PRO A 659 10.45 -16.13 9.35
N PHE A 660 10.56 -14.84 9.66
CA PHE A 660 10.73 -13.78 8.67
C PHE A 660 11.91 -14.08 7.71
N GLY A 661 11.70 -13.83 6.43
CA GLY A 661 12.70 -14.09 5.38
C GLY A 661 12.82 -15.55 4.96
N TYR A 662 12.05 -16.47 5.56
CA TYR A 662 12.08 -17.89 5.23
C TYR A 662 11.42 -18.21 3.89
N GLY A 663 11.98 -19.22 3.20
CA GLY A 663 11.43 -19.83 2.00
C GLY A 663 12.41 -20.84 1.43
N LEU A 664 11.89 -21.96 0.91
CA LEU A 664 12.67 -23.01 0.28
C LEU A 664 12.83 -22.78 -1.23
N SER A 665 13.73 -23.52 -1.82
CA SER A 665 13.98 -23.60 -3.26
C SER A 665 14.11 -25.05 -3.69
N TYR A 666 13.91 -25.35 -4.96
CA TYR A 666 14.21 -26.69 -5.53
C TYR A 666 15.71 -26.96 -5.65
N THR A 667 16.54 -25.94 -5.40
CA THR A 667 18.01 -26.08 -5.37
C THR A 667 18.56 -25.73 -3.97
N LYS A 668 19.87 -25.72 -3.81
CA LYS A 668 20.55 -25.38 -2.55
C LYS A 668 21.59 -24.30 -2.81
N PHE A 669 21.71 -23.39 -1.84
CA PHE A 669 22.71 -22.34 -1.90
C PHE A 669 23.66 -22.44 -0.71
N ASP A 670 24.95 -22.15 -0.97
CA ASP A 670 26.00 -22.02 0.03
C ASP A 670 26.52 -20.59 0.08
N TYR A 671 26.91 -20.16 1.29
CA TYR A 671 27.39 -18.80 1.52
C TYR A 671 28.84 -18.85 1.98
N SER A 672 29.70 -18.10 1.32
CA SER A 672 31.15 -18.12 1.58
C SER A 672 31.77 -16.73 1.46
N ASN A 673 33.01 -16.60 1.92
CA ASN A 673 33.83 -15.39 1.71
C ASN A 673 33.25 -14.08 2.25
N LEU A 674 32.50 -14.11 3.36
CA LEU A 674 32.06 -12.87 3.99
C LEU A 674 33.26 -11.98 4.32
N LYS A 675 33.23 -10.72 3.85
CA LYS A 675 34.24 -9.71 4.11
C LYS A 675 33.60 -8.38 4.40
N LEU A 676 34.15 -7.67 5.37
CA LEU A 676 33.85 -6.26 5.61
C LEU A 676 34.98 -5.41 5.04
N SER A 677 34.65 -4.22 4.52
CA SER A 677 35.64 -3.25 4.01
C SER A 677 36.60 -2.77 5.10
N ALA A 678 36.14 -2.71 6.35
CA ALA A 678 36.92 -2.30 7.50
C ALA A 678 36.42 -2.97 8.78
N THR A 679 37.27 -2.98 9.83
CA THR A 679 36.93 -3.44 11.19
C THR A 679 36.50 -2.30 12.11
N GLN A 680 36.61 -1.06 11.66
CA GLN A 680 36.12 0.14 12.34
C GLN A 680 35.27 0.94 11.37
N PHE A 681 34.15 1.46 11.88
CA PHE A 681 33.24 2.29 11.11
C PHE A 681 33.83 3.69 10.90
N ASP A 682 33.91 4.11 9.64
CA ASP A 682 34.37 5.44 9.21
C ASP A 682 33.48 5.94 8.07
N GLY A 683 32.20 6.18 8.40
CA GLY A 683 31.19 6.66 7.44
C GLY A 683 30.37 5.57 6.77
N GLU A 684 31.01 4.47 6.32
CA GLU A 684 30.30 3.32 5.72
C GLU A 684 31.06 1.99 5.91
N ILE A 685 30.34 0.90 5.89
CA ILE A 685 30.89 -0.46 5.81
C ILE A 685 30.29 -1.16 4.58
N THR A 686 31.18 -1.53 3.66
CA THR A 686 30.79 -2.43 2.57
C THR A 686 30.93 -3.88 3.03
N VAL A 687 29.89 -4.66 2.82
CA VAL A 687 29.80 -6.08 3.14
C VAL A 687 29.71 -6.88 1.85
N THR A 688 30.65 -7.80 1.62
CA THR A 688 30.62 -8.69 0.46
C THR A 688 30.49 -10.14 0.91
N VAL A 689 29.67 -10.92 0.22
CA VAL A 689 29.52 -12.35 0.42
C VAL A 689 29.32 -13.06 -0.91
N THR A 690 29.88 -14.26 -1.05
CA THR A 690 29.69 -15.09 -2.25
C THR A 690 28.60 -16.12 -2.00
N VAL A 691 27.60 -16.17 -2.87
CA VAL A 691 26.52 -17.17 -2.87
C VAL A 691 26.70 -18.09 -4.06
N GLY A 692 26.74 -19.38 -3.82
CA GLY A 692 26.90 -20.42 -4.84
C GLY A 692 25.70 -21.35 -4.90
N ASN A 693 25.22 -21.68 -6.09
CA ASN A 693 24.22 -22.73 -6.29
C ASN A 693 24.91 -24.09 -6.25
N THR A 694 24.71 -24.84 -5.18
CA THR A 694 25.30 -26.18 -4.95
C THR A 694 24.37 -27.33 -5.33
N GLY A 695 23.16 -27.03 -5.77
CA GLY A 695 22.17 -28.03 -6.20
C GLY A 695 22.18 -28.29 -7.69
N GLU A 696 21.12 -28.94 -8.17
CA GLU A 696 21.03 -29.44 -9.56
C GLU A 696 20.12 -28.58 -10.47
N ILE A 697 19.42 -27.60 -9.92
CA ILE A 697 18.42 -26.77 -10.61
C ILE A 697 18.89 -25.31 -10.55
N ALA A 698 18.70 -24.54 -11.62
CA ALA A 698 18.94 -23.11 -11.61
C ALA A 698 18.00 -22.40 -10.63
N GLY A 699 18.51 -21.40 -9.89
CA GLY A 699 17.71 -20.70 -8.90
C GLY A 699 18.27 -19.33 -8.52
N ARG A 700 17.47 -18.59 -7.77
CA ARG A 700 17.84 -17.29 -7.21
C ARG A 700 17.79 -17.36 -5.68
N GLU A 701 18.67 -16.61 -5.03
CA GLU A 701 18.72 -16.54 -3.56
C GLU A 701 18.54 -15.10 -3.08
N VAL A 702 17.89 -14.93 -1.92
CA VAL A 702 17.76 -13.65 -1.24
C VAL A 702 18.77 -13.58 -0.10
N VAL A 703 19.77 -12.74 -0.27
CA VAL A 703 20.78 -12.48 0.77
C VAL A 703 20.27 -11.40 1.71
N GLN A 704 20.14 -11.74 2.98
CA GLN A 704 19.59 -10.88 4.03
C GLN A 704 20.73 -10.50 5.01
N LEU A 705 20.93 -9.20 5.18
CA LEU A 705 21.91 -8.67 6.12
C LEU A 705 21.20 -8.11 7.34
N TYR A 706 21.44 -8.72 8.48
CA TYR A 706 20.98 -8.26 9.78
C TYR A 706 22.15 -7.67 10.57
N VAL A 707 21.85 -6.71 11.42
CA VAL A 707 22.82 -6.12 12.35
C VAL A 707 22.33 -6.28 13.77
N ARG A 708 23.21 -6.84 14.64
CA ARG A 708 23.07 -6.74 16.08
C ARG A 708 23.89 -5.55 16.54
N ALA A 709 23.23 -4.55 17.10
CA ALA A 709 23.84 -3.36 17.62
C ALA A 709 24.08 -3.46 19.14
N PRO A 710 24.99 -2.65 19.73
CA PRO A 710 25.07 -2.49 21.18
C PRO A 710 23.75 -1.97 21.76
N GLY A 711 23.38 -2.42 22.95
CA GLY A 711 22.13 -2.05 23.64
C GLY A 711 22.39 -1.47 25.01
N GLU A 712 23.47 -0.70 25.19
CA GLU A 712 23.87 -0.15 26.47
C GLU A 712 23.03 1.08 26.88
N ALA A 713 22.83 2.02 25.94
CA ALA A 713 22.05 3.23 26.17
C ALA A 713 20.57 2.99 25.88
N LEU A 714 20.25 2.43 24.73
CA LEU A 714 18.89 2.15 24.28
C LEU A 714 18.65 0.64 24.22
N ASP A 715 17.45 0.22 24.61
CA ASP A 715 17.00 -1.15 24.42
C ASP A 715 16.90 -1.49 22.93
N LYS A 716 17.31 -2.70 22.51
CA LYS A 716 17.38 -3.07 21.09
C LYS A 716 16.98 -4.53 20.86
N PRO A 717 16.42 -4.83 19.68
CA PRO A 717 16.20 -6.21 19.27
C PRO A 717 17.51 -7.00 19.14
N GLU A 718 17.43 -8.31 19.18
CA GLU A 718 18.57 -9.21 18.97
C GLU A 718 19.28 -8.95 17.63
N SER A 719 18.52 -8.64 16.59
CA SER A 719 19.04 -8.17 15.30
C SER A 719 17.94 -7.56 14.45
N GLU A 720 18.32 -6.69 13.53
CA GLU A 720 17.41 -6.00 12.62
C GLU A 720 17.91 -6.10 11.19
N LEU A 721 17.00 -6.29 10.23
CA LEU A 721 17.31 -6.22 8.80
C LEU A 721 17.81 -4.81 8.45
N ARG A 722 19.00 -4.72 7.84
CA ARG A 722 19.63 -3.45 7.45
C ARG A 722 19.96 -3.35 5.97
N ALA A 723 20.02 -4.49 5.28
CA ALA A 723 20.13 -4.54 3.83
C ALA A 723 19.69 -5.90 3.30
N PHE A 724 19.31 -5.96 2.04
CA PHE A 724 19.04 -7.20 1.33
C PHE A 724 19.34 -7.06 -0.15
N THR A 725 19.53 -8.19 -0.83
CA THR A 725 19.61 -8.25 -2.29
C THR A 725 19.24 -9.64 -2.79
N LYS A 726 18.70 -9.72 -4.01
CA LYS A 726 18.41 -10.98 -4.68
C LYS A 726 19.46 -11.23 -5.75
N THR A 727 20.00 -12.47 -5.83
CA THR A 727 20.99 -12.84 -6.85
C THR A 727 20.37 -12.88 -8.25
N GLY A 728 21.20 -12.84 -9.27
CA GLY A 728 20.84 -13.32 -10.59
C GLY A 728 20.39 -14.79 -10.58
N LEU A 729 19.94 -15.30 -11.73
CA LEU A 729 19.64 -16.73 -11.88
C LEU A 729 20.96 -17.50 -11.97
N LEU A 730 21.29 -18.22 -10.89
CA LEU A 730 22.52 -19.01 -10.80
C LEU A 730 22.28 -20.43 -11.33
N GLN A 731 23.05 -20.84 -12.33
CA GLN A 731 23.08 -22.21 -12.82
C GLN A 731 23.71 -23.16 -11.78
N PRO A 732 23.49 -24.48 -11.84
CA PRO A 732 24.19 -25.45 -10.99
C PRO A 732 25.71 -25.24 -11.04
N GLY A 733 26.33 -25.06 -9.86
CA GLY A 733 27.76 -24.79 -9.71
C GLY A 733 28.19 -23.34 -9.96
N GLU A 734 27.28 -22.46 -10.37
CA GLU A 734 27.55 -21.01 -10.55
C GLU A 734 27.50 -20.27 -9.21
N SER A 735 28.25 -19.20 -9.11
CA SER A 735 28.25 -18.34 -7.92
C SER A 735 28.31 -16.87 -8.27
N GLU A 736 27.75 -16.04 -7.40
CA GLU A 736 27.74 -14.58 -7.48
C GLU A 736 28.29 -13.99 -6.18
N THR A 737 29.09 -12.95 -6.28
CA THR A 737 29.49 -12.16 -5.11
C THR A 737 28.61 -10.91 -5.05
N VAL A 738 27.78 -10.84 -4.02
CA VAL A 738 26.91 -9.69 -3.79
C VAL A 738 27.58 -8.69 -2.85
N THR A 739 27.22 -7.43 -2.98
CA THR A 739 27.73 -6.31 -2.20
C THR A 739 26.56 -5.58 -1.55
N LEU A 740 26.65 -5.37 -0.25
CA LEU A 740 25.71 -4.61 0.56
C LEU A 740 26.45 -3.50 1.28
N THR A 741 25.82 -2.36 1.50
CA THR A 741 26.45 -1.22 2.19
C THR A 741 25.65 -0.86 3.44
N LEU A 742 26.36 -0.60 4.52
CA LEU A 742 25.83 -0.05 5.78
C LEU A 742 26.35 1.36 5.94
N THR A 743 25.45 2.32 6.07
CA THR A 743 25.73 3.73 6.36
C THR A 743 25.54 4.02 7.84
N GLY A 744 25.90 5.22 8.26
CA GLY A 744 25.63 5.64 9.64
C GLY A 744 24.17 5.54 10.03
N ARG A 745 23.24 5.84 9.09
CA ARG A 745 21.80 5.77 9.32
C ARG A 745 21.31 4.33 9.60
N ASP A 746 21.92 3.33 9.00
CA ASP A 746 21.56 1.92 9.17
C ASP A 746 21.98 1.36 10.55
N LEU A 747 22.82 2.08 11.28
CA LEU A 747 23.29 1.70 12.62
C LEU A 747 22.50 2.37 13.74
N THR A 748 21.58 3.29 13.41
CA THR A 748 20.93 4.15 14.41
C THR A 748 19.69 3.54 15.03
N SER A 749 19.41 4.03 16.26
CA SER A 749 18.11 4.01 16.93
C SER A 749 17.75 5.42 17.37
N PHE A 750 16.46 5.67 17.61
CA PHE A 750 15.99 7.00 18.01
C PHE A 750 16.05 7.20 19.51
N ASP A 751 16.81 8.22 19.95
CA ASP A 751 16.87 8.67 21.33
C ASP A 751 15.85 9.79 21.56
N THR A 752 14.76 9.48 22.24
CA THR A 752 13.68 10.43 22.53
C THR A 752 14.09 11.56 23.47
N VAL A 753 15.09 11.34 24.32
CA VAL A 753 15.58 12.37 25.27
C VAL A 753 16.36 13.47 24.52
N ARG A 754 17.14 13.06 23.52
CA ARG A 754 17.94 13.98 22.70
C ARG A 754 17.25 14.38 21.41
N ALA A 755 16.12 13.78 21.11
CA ALA A 755 15.42 13.88 19.81
C ALA A 755 16.38 13.66 18.64
N ALA A 756 17.15 12.56 18.66
CA ALA A 756 18.21 12.33 17.69
C ALA A 756 18.34 10.84 17.31
N TRP A 757 18.75 10.61 16.08
CA TRP A 757 19.15 9.29 15.61
C TRP A 757 20.62 9.08 15.96
N ILE A 758 20.88 8.08 16.80
CA ILE A 758 22.21 7.80 17.34
C ILE A 758 22.66 6.38 17.03
N ALA A 759 23.92 6.21 16.68
CA ALA A 759 24.61 4.93 16.69
C ALA A 759 25.52 4.87 17.93
N GLU A 760 25.27 3.92 18.84
CA GLU A 760 26.04 3.76 20.07
C GLU A 760 27.49 3.34 19.76
N ALA A 761 28.44 3.76 20.59
CA ALA A 761 29.78 3.21 20.53
C ALA A 761 29.79 1.73 20.94
N GLY A 762 30.61 0.93 20.31
CA GLY A 762 30.75 -0.49 20.66
C GLY A 762 30.84 -1.41 19.43
N SER A 763 30.76 -2.71 19.69
CA SER A 763 30.92 -3.72 18.66
C SER A 763 29.57 -4.09 18.04
N TYR A 764 29.50 -4.00 16.72
CA TYR A 764 28.36 -4.37 15.90
C TYR A 764 28.61 -5.71 15.22
N THR A 765 27.58 -6.59 15.20
CA THR A 765 27.70 -7.88 14.51
C THR A 765 26.84 -7.87 13.25
N VAL A 766 27.48 -8.02 12.11
CA VAL A 766 26.84 -8.32 10.83
C VAL A 766 26.50 -9.80 10.80
N LYS A 767 25.27 -10.12 10.46
CA LYS A 767 24.76 -11.48 10.31
C LYS A 767 24.20 -11.61 8.91
N ILE A 768 24.79 -12.46 8.08
CA ILE A 768 24.29 -12.79 6.75
C ILE A 768 23.49 -14.10 6.85
N GLY A 769 22.25 -14.03 6.40
CA GLY A 769 21.32 -15.17 6.49
C GLY A 769 20.47 -15.38 5.25
N ALA A 770 19.85 -16.55 5.19
CA ALA A 770 18.77 -16.89 4.28
C ALA A 770 17.38 -16.63 4.91
N SER A 771 17.35 -16.36 6.21
CA SER A 771 16.19 -15.88 6.98
C SER A 771 16.67 -15.24 8.29
N ALA A 772 15.76 -14.66 9.07
CA ALA A 772 16.07 -14.06 10.37
C ALA A 772 16.63 -15.06 11.40
N LEU A 773 16.37 -16.37 11.23
CA LEU A 773 16.88 -17.44 12.08
C LEU A 773 17.92 -18.33 11.39
N ASP A 774 18.01 -18.34 10.06
CA ASP A 774 19.00 -19.12 9.30
C ASP A 774 20.21 -18.24 8.96
N ILE A 775 21.04 -17.98 9.97
CA ILE A 775 22.26 -17.17 9.84
C ILE A 775 23.41 -18.04 9.34
N ARG A 776 23.96 -17.71 8.19
CA ARG A 776 25.01 -18.46 7.49
C ARG A 776 26.41 -18.00 7.82
N GLN A 777 26.63 -16.70 7.95
CA GLN A 777 27.94 -16.11 8.26
C GLN A 777 27.79 -14.89 9.13
N THR A 778 28.84 -14.62 9.96
CA THR A 778 28.88 -13.45 10.82
C THR A 778 30.24 -12.77 10.75
N ALA A 779 30.26 -11.44 10.93
CA ALA A 779 31.47 -10.66 11.06
C ALA A 779 31.20 -9.47 12.00
N THR A 780 32.24 -8.87 12.57
CA THR A 780 32.11 -7.75 13.49
C THR A 780 32.91 -6.55 13.04
N PHE A 781 32.40 -5.37 13.38
CA PHE A 781 33.14 -4.10 13.30
C PHE A 781 32.81 -3.24 14.51
N ASP A 782 33.68 -2.29 14.81
CA ASP A 782 33.50 -1.39 15.96
C ASP A 782 33.12 0.01 15.49
N VAL A 783 32.19 0.64 16.20
CA VAL A 783 31.93 2.08 16.16
C VAL A 783 32.73 2.70 17.31
N PRO A 784 33.83 3.43 17.04
CA PRO A 784 34.78 3.84 18.09
C PRO A 784 34.21 4.82 19.10
N GLN A 785 33.24 5.61 18.70
CA GLN A 785 32.56 6.61 19.54
C GLN A 785 31.08 6.72 19.06
N GLU A 786 30.22 7.14 19.96
CA GLU A 786 28.83 7.43 19.61
C GLU A 786 28.72 8.43 18.46
N LEU A 787 27.83 8.17 17.53
CA LEU A 787 27.53 9.06 16.41
C LEU A 787 26.11 9.61 16.56
N VAL A 788 25.96 10.92 16.53
CA VAL A 788 24.68 11.58 16.28
C VAL A 788 24.59 11.77 14.78
N VAL A 789 23.78 10.93 14.12
CA VAL A 789 23.68 10.90 12.66
C VAL A 789 22.73 11.96 12.16
N GLU A 790 21.63 12.17 12.87
CA GLU A 790 20.62 13.17 12.51
C GLU A 790 19.94 13.72 13.76
N GLN A 791 19.84 15.05 13.85
CA GLN A 791 19.06 15.73 14.85
C GLN A 791 17.63 15.86 14.35
N ALA A 792 16.64 15.50 15.16
CA ALA A 792 15.22 15.59 14.87
C ALA A 792 14.52 16.52 15.87
N HIS A 793 13.19 16.55 15.82
CA HIS A 793 12.34 17.25 16.79
C HIS A 793 11.70 16.25 17.75
N ASN A 794 11.40 16.68 18.95
CA ASN A 794 10.59 15.89 19.90
C ASN A 794 9.12 16.21 19.64
N VAL A 795 8.42 15.26 19.04
CA VAL A 795 7.05 15.43 18.52
C VAL A 795 6.23 14.15 18.72
N LEU A 796 4.93 14.25 18.62
CA LEU A 796 4.00 13.13 18.75
C LEU A 796 4.16 12.35 20.08
N VAL A 797 4.53 13.06 21.14
CA VAL A 797 4.76 12.46 22.46
C VAL A 797 3.42 12.01 23.07
N PRO A 798 3.28 10.75 23.50
CA PRO A 798 2.07 10.27 24.13
C PRO A 798 1.79 11.03 25.44
N GLN A 799 0.52 11.31 25.70
CA GLN A 799 0.09 12.06 26.90
C GLN A 799 0.31 11.29 28.21
N ALA A 800 0.43 9.97 28.14
CA ALA A 800 0.74 9.10 29.27
C ALA A 800 1.81 8.07 28.88
N PRO A 801 2.63 7.60 29.84
CA PRO A 801 3.61 6.53 29.58
C PRO A 801 2.92 5.26 29.06
N ILE A 802 3.54 4.61 28.08
CA ILE A 802 3.13 3.32 27.55
C ILE A 802 4.05 2.26 28.16
N ASN A 803 3.47 1.17 28.66
CA ASN A 803 4.22 0.08 29.27
C ASN A 803 4.72 -0.88 28.17
N GLU A 804 5.76 -0.48 27.45
CA GLU A 804 6.31 -1.24 26.35
C GLU A 804 7.12 -2.47 26.82
N LEU A 805 7.12 -3.50 25.99
CA LEU A 805 8.02 -4.64 26.14
C LEU A 805 9.48 -4.16 26.16
N THR A 806 10.33 -4.86 26.90
CA THR A 806 11.76 -4.60 26.96
C THR A 806 12.57 -5.90 26.88
N GLY A 807 13.55 -5.94 25.98
CA GLY A 807 14.49 -7.05 25.84
C GLY A 807 15.57 -7.06 26.91
N ARG A 808 15.71 -5.97 27.69
CA ARG A 808 16.67 -5.92 28.81
C ARG A 808 16.19 -6.84 29.93
N ARG A 809 16.95 -7.89 30.19
CA ARG A 809 16.73 -8.69 31.41
C ARG A 809 16.91 -7.78 32.62
N ARG A 810 15.84 -7.58 33.38
CA ARG A 810 15.88 -6.90 34.69
C ARG A 810 16.75 -7.68 35.69
#